data_a33e77e0f62698d275e95deef6ce3a6a
#
_entry.id   a33e77e0f62698d275e95deef6ce3a6a
#
_cell.length_a   1.000
_cell.length_b   1.000
_cell.length_c   1.000
_cell.angle_alpha   90.00
_cell.angle_beta   90.00
_cell.angle_gamma   90.00
#
_symmetry.space_group_name_H-M   'P 1'
#
loop_
_entity.id
_entity.type
_entity.pdbx_description
1 polymer ?
#
loop_
_entity_poly.entity_id
_entity_poly.type
_entity_poly.pdbx_seq_one_letter_code
_entity_poly.pdbx_strand_id
1 'polypeptide(L)'
;MLEKEQIFVAKTFKEHFKGDDKSPLVLYGIGRNTEAILQCCSNLNIKGLMDQDSVGQFKIGKKVLSYEEIIELRPKIVIVARDSVVNIIYNRIAFLEEKGIKVYKIDGTKLCKDGLKYDNEELPYWSVSEKALEKAIDQHKVISFDIFDTLIMRRLIKHDRLSFEDEKKYLVKRDIMIEMLNYAMRQGKKIFLVSDMYYSSKELRELLEHCGIMEKYEIIVSCEHDVTKEDGGLFKILKLKVRKQLGQEAEESILHIGDNRIADGEMAESAGINTFLIMSSYELLMASSMQSILVKPGGLRWNQNVGYFISSFFNNPFALSGQNGYVKAGNLQELGYFFIAPLIYEYMLWLINQILQDDIEQMLFASRDGWLPYLIYEKMKQKNTNLPNAIYFKTSRRSVTVAAIRDRADINRLTKRKFSGSIKNFFQERFGILAKEDGIWENTETQTNKLLDQYERLILENAAIERASYLNYLRAKGINDKSKQGLFDFVAGGTVQYHLEKLIEQKVQGYYFATMNLPNDFYEEGCISAPFGNITSYGLDTKLSKHYLVMESILTDQDNTFVKIDTNNKLVFAEGENKKYQQMKKIHQGILRYVEDRLELDNVFTNEKNFEWDFSGPDGLFGYVFEEKNAISDQLKAEFENDDLYDGQQVYNSF
;
A
#
# COMPACT_ATOMS: atom_id res chain seq x y z
N MET A 1 25.36 15.98 -28.23
CA MET A 1 24.38 16.70 -27.41
C MET A 1 23.73 15.70 -26.48
N LEU A 2 23.72 15.95 -25.17
CA LEU A 2 23.12 15.00 -24.21
C LEU A 2 21.59 15.00 -24.36
N GLU A 3 20.98 13.83 -24.26
CA GLU A 3 19.53 13.67 -24.26
C GLU A 3 18.92 14.18 -22.94
N LYS A 4 17.62 14.51 -22.90
CA LYS A 4 16.94 15.05 -21.70
C LYS A 4 17.10 14.15 -20.48
N GLU A 5 17.01 12.82 -20.66
CA GLU A 5 17.22 11.84 -19.58
C GLU A 5 18.64 11.91 -19.01
N GLN A 6 19.64 12.05 -19.87
CA GLN A 6 21.05 12.12 -19.46
C GLN A 6 21.36 13.40 -18.66
N ILE A 7 20.76 14.52 -19.08
CA ILE A 7 20.87 15.80 -18.36
C ILE A 7 20.24 15.69 -16.98
N PHE A 8 19.05 15.09 -16.90
CA PHE A 8 18.35 14.88 -15.64
C PHE A 8 19.17 13.98 -14.67
N VAL A 9 19.69 12.83 -15.16
CA VAL A 9 20.51 11.93 -14.34
C VAL A 9 21.77 12.64 -13.83
N ALA A 10 22.47 13.38 -14.68
CA ALA A 10 23.67 14.08 -14.29
C ALA A 10 23.37 15.22 -13.27
N LYS A 11 22.24 15.91 -13.42
CA LYS A 11 21.79 16.95 -12.48
C LYS A 11 21.46 16.33 -11.13
N THR A 12 20.64 15.28 -11.09
CA THR A 12 20.27 14.55 -9.85
C THR A 12 21.50 14.08 -9.12
N PHE A 13 22.43 13.42 -9.81
CA PHE A 13 23.67 12.96 -9.22
C PHE A 13 24.49 14.13 -8.62
N LYS A 14 24.62 15.23 -9.36
CA LYS A 14 25.37 16.40 -8.91
C LYS A 14 24.75 17.02 -7.66
N GLU A 15 23.45 17.12 -7.57
CA GLU A 15 22.73 17.69 -6.41
C GLU A 15 23.01 16.90 -5.13
N HIS A 16 23.04 15.57 -5.19
CA HIS A 16 23.22 14.73 -4.02
C HIS A 16 24.68 14.49 -3.62
N PHE A 17 25.63 14.58 -4.56
CA PHE A 17 27.04 14.29 -4.30
C PHE A 17 27.96 15.52 -4.36
N LYS A 18 27.44 16.74 -4.58
CA LYS A 18 28.26 17.98 -4.67
C LYS A 18 28.99 18.36 -3.38
N GLY A 19 28.55 17.86 -2.22
CA GLY A 19 29.23 18.07 -0.93
C GLY A 19 30.32 17.05 -0.61
N ASP A 20 30.52 16.05 -1.46
CA ASP A 20 31.44 14.94 -1.27
C ASP A 20 32.81 15.14 -1.96
N ASP A 21 33.27 16.37 -2.13
CA ASP A 21 34.50 16.70 -2.87
C ASP A 21 35.74 15.97 -2.35
N LYS A 22 35.76 15.53 -1.09
CA LYS A 22 36.87 14.81 -0.45
C LYS A 22 36.74 13.29 -0.47
N SER A 23 35.52 12.76 -0.57
CA SER A 23 35.29 11.30 -0.55
C SER A 23 35.50 10.72 -1.94
N PRO A 24 36.23 9.58 -2.11
CA PRO A 24 36.33 8.95 -3.41
C PRO A 24 34.97 8.34 -3.83
N LEU A 25 34.54 8.63 -5.05
CA LEU A 25 33.35 8.09 -5.66
C LEU A 25 33.73 7.05 -6.75
N VAL A 26 32.96 5.99 -6.86
CA VAL A 26 33.04 5.01 -7.94
C VAL A 26 31.66 4.76 -8.50
N LEU A 27 31.51 4.80 -9.82
CA LEU A 27 30.24 4.59 -10.50
C LEU A 27 30.13 3.13 -10.98
N TYR A 28 29.07 2.44 -10.60
CA TYR A 28 28.77 1.12 -11.11
C TYR A 28 27.86 1.21 -12.34
N GLY A 29 28.39 0.80 -13.49
CA GLY A 29 27.76 0.86 -14.81
C GLY A 29 28.57 1.72 -15.79
N ILE A 30 28.59 1.33 -17.06
CA ILE A 30 29.38 1.95 -18.14
C ILE A 30 28.49 2.46 -19.30
N GLY A 31 27.22 2.75 -19.02
CA GLY A 31 26.22 3.22 -20.00
C GLY A 31 26.28 4.74 -20.27
N ARG A 32 25.39 5.20 -21.16
CA ARG A 32 25.26 6.62 -21.54
C ARG A 32 25.03 7.57 -20.36
N ASN A 33 24.30 7.13 -19.34
CA ASN A 33 24.04 7.93 -18.13
C ASN A 33 25.32 8.13 -17.30
N THR A 34 26.18 7.13 -17.23
CA THR A 34 27.50 7.25 -16.59
C THR A 34 28.39 8.23 -17.36
N GLU A 35 28.37 8.18 -18.68
CA GLU A 35 29.08 9.12 -19.53
C GLU A 35 28.63 10.57 -19.28
N ALA A 36 27.31 10.80 -19.19
CA ALA A 36 26.77 12.11 -18.89
C ALA A 36 27.19 12.63 -17.50
N ILE A 37 27.20 11.78 -16.47
CA ILE A 37 27.70 12.14 -15.14
C ILE A 37 29.19 12.55 -15.23
N LEU A 38 30.03 11.78 -15.90
CA LEU A 38 31.46 12.10 -16.03
C LEU A 38 31.70 13.42 -16.78
N GLN A 39 30.88 13.74 -17.79
CA GLN A 39 30.98 15.01 -18.53
C GLN A 39 30.50 16.21 -17.70
N CYS A 40 29.38 16.08 -16.99
CA CYS A 40 28.73 17.20 -16.28
C CYS A 40 29.27 17.40 -14.84
N CYS A 41 29.90 16.40 -14.25
CA CYS A 41 30.35 16.41 -12.85
C CYS A 41 31.87 16.22 -12.72
N SER A 42 32.66 16.79 -13.63
CA SER A 42 34.13 16.68 -13.67
C SER A 42 34.84 17.21 -12.42
N ASN A 43 34.18 18.04 -11.63
CA ASN A 43 34.68 18.57 -10.36
C ASN A 43 34.55 17.56 -9.19
N LEU A 44 33.78 16.48 -9.33
CA LEU A 44 33.62 15.48 -8.27
C LEU A 44 34.77 14.45 -8.31
N ASN A 45 35.11 13.92 -7.13
CA ASN A 45 36.23 13.01 -6.94
C ASN A 45 35.92 11.57 -7.42
N ILE A 46 35.50 11.41 -8.70
CA ILE A 46 35.20 10.10 -9.28
C ILE A 46 36.51 9.40 -9.67
N LYS A 47 36.88 8.36 -8.93
CA LYS A 47 38.14 7.62 -9.07
C LYS A 47 38.14 6.53 -10.10
N GLY A 48 37.00 5.93 -10.38
CA GLY A 48 36.91 4.81 -11.33
C GLY A 48 35.48 4.37 -11.60
N LEU A 49 35.35 3.31 -12.34
CA LEU A 49 34.09 2.64 -12.66
C LEU A 49 34.07 1.24 -12.06
N MET A 50 32.89 0.64 -11.97
CA MET A 50 32.68 -0.79 -11.74
C MET A 50 31.79 -1.36 -12.82
N ASP A 51 32.15 -2.54 -13.27
CA ASP A 51 31.37 -3.32 -14.25
C ASP A 51 31.82 -4.79 -14.17
N GLN A 52 30.89 -5.73 -14.36
CA GLN A 52 31.19 -7.16 -14.21
C GLN A 52 32.15 -7.69 -15.27
N ASP A 53 31.95 -7.24 -16.52
CA ASP A 53 32.60 -7.86 -17.70
C ASP A 53 33.83 -7.09 -18.18
N SER A 54 34.14 -5.95 -17.59
CA SER A 54 35.16 -5.01 -18.08
C SER A 54 36.27 -4.69 -17.06
N VAL A 55 36.45 -5.50 -16.03
CA VAL A 55 37.44 -5.29 -14.97
C VAL A 55 38.86 -5.10 -15.55
N GLY A 56 39.56 -4.09 -15.07
CA GLY A 56 40.92 -3.73 -15.51
C GLY A 56 40.98 -2.92 -16.81
N GLN A 57 39.90 -2.81 -17.58
CA GLN A 57 39.84 -2.02 -18.80
C GLN A 57 39.61 -0.53 -18.54
N PHE A 58 39.96 0.31 -19.50
CA PHE A 58 39.57 1.71 -19.51
C PHE A 58 38.29 1.89 -20.31
N LYS A 59 37.24 2.44 -19.69
CA LYS A 59 35.97 2.75 -20.31
C LYS A 59 35.57 4.21 -19.98
N ILE A 60 35.07 4.93 -20.96
CA ILE A 60 34.60 6.31 -20.82
C ILE A 60 35.65 7.21 -20.07
N GLY A 61 36.93 7.02 -20.36
CA GLY A 61 38.00 7.81 -19.74
C GLY A 61 38.38 7.44 -18.31
N LYS A 62 37.82 6.36 -17.75
CA LYS A 62 38.12 5.88 -16.39
C LYS A 62 38.45 4.39 -16.39
N LYS A 63 39.29 3.97 -15.42
CA LYS A 63 39.58 2.55 -15.19
C LYS A 63 38.39 1.86 -14.53
N VAL A 64 38.07 0.66 -14.98
CA VAL A 64 37.13 -0.25 -14.30
C VAL A 64 37.91 -1.00 -13.24
N LEU A 65 37.59 -0.75 -11.97
CA LEU A 65 38.31 -1.22 -10.81
C LEU A 65 37.91 -2.64 -10.43
N SER A 66 38.88 -3.42 -9.92
CA SER A 66 38.63 -4.72 -9.31
C SER A 66 38.04 -4.58 -7.90
N TYR A 67 37.51 -5.68 -7.35
CA TYR A 67 37.02 -5.67 -5.96
C TYR A 67 38.12 -5.36 -4.94
N GLU A 68 39.34 -5.83 -5.18
CA GLU A 68 40.50 -5.55 -4.33
C GLU A 68 40.82 -4.05 -4.32
N GLU A 69 40.85 -3.42 -5.50
CA GLU A 69 41.09 -1.98 -5.63
C GLU A 69 39.99 -1.15 -4.94
N ILE A 70 38.71 -1.62 -5.01
CA ILE A 70 37.58 -0.99 -4.32
C ILE A 70 37.72 -1.12 -2.80
N ILE A 71 38.11 -2.29 -2.29
CA ILE A 71 38.32 -2.50 -0.84
C ILE A 71 39.45 -1.64 -0.31
N GLU A 72 40.54 -1.46 -1.06
CA GLU A 72 41.64 -0.60 -0.70
C GLU A 72 41.25 0.89 -0.73
N LEU A 73 40.55 1.32 -1.76
CA LEU A 73 40.11 2.69 -1.98
C LEU A 73 39.04 3.15 -1.00
N ARG A 74 38.18 2.24 -0.52
CA ARG A 74 36.98 2.50 0.32
C ARG A 74 36.10 3.65 -0.18
N PRO A 75 35.64 3.62 -1.43
CA PRO A 75 34.85 4.68 -2.00
C PRO A 75 33.39 4.59 -1.54
N LYS A 76 32.62 5.65 -1.84
CA LYS A 76 31.17 5.52 -2.01
C LYS A 76 30.91 4.97 -3.41
N ILE A 77 30.18 3.88 -3.51
CA ILE A 77 29.77 3.30 -4.82
C ILE A 77 28.41 3.85 -5.17
N VAL A 78 28.24 4.38 -6.38
CA VAL A 78 26.95 4.85 -6.87
C VAL A 78 26.53 4.01 -8.07
N ILE A 79 25.39 3.32 -7.96
CA ILE A 79 24.85 2.49 -9.04
C ILE A 79 24.13 3.38 -10.05
N VAL A 80 24.65 3.41 -11.28
CA VAL A 80 24.09 4.16 -12.40
C VAL A 80 23.39 3.18 -13.34
N ALA A 81 22.19 2.75 -12.94
CA ALA A 81 21.40 1.78 -13.68
C ALA A 81 19.90 2.12 -13.58
N ARG A 82 19.08 1.49 -14.41
CA ARG A 82 17.61 1.55 -14.30
C ARG A 82 17.18 0.88 -13.00
N ASP A 83 16.13 1.40 -12.37
CA ASP A 83 15.63 0.90 -11.09
C ASP A 83 15.39 -0.61 -11.05
N SER A 84 14.89 -1.18 -12.15
CA SER A 84 14.69 -2.63 -12.29
C SER A 84 15.97 -3.48 -12.17
N VAL A 85 17.15 -2.88 -12.33
CA VAL A 85 18.45 -3.57 -12.31
C VAL A 85 19.29 -3.22 -11.08
N VAL A 86 18.96 -2.13 -10.40
CA VAL A 86 19.71 -1.65 -9.22
C VAL A 86 19.84 -2.73 -8.15
N ASN A 87 18.76 -3.40 -7.79
CA ASN A 87 18.79 -4.46 -6.77
C ASN A 87 19.62 -5.68 -7.18
N ILE A 88 19.60 -6.02 -8.47
CA ILE A 88 20.42 -7.12 -9.03
C ILE A 88 21.91 -6.78 -8.89
N ILE A 89 22.28 -5.55 -9.27
CA ILE A 89 23.65 -5.07 -9.13
C ILE A 89 24.04 -4.99 -7.66
N TYR A 90 23.18 -4.41 -6.82
CA TYR A 90 23.45 -4.27 -5.39
C TYR A 90 23.69 -5.64 -4.72
N ASN A 91 22.82 -6.64 -4.95
CA ASN A 91 22.98 -7.98 -4.37
C ASN A 91 24.32 -8.63 -4.75
N ARG A 92 24.87 -8.30 -5.91
CA ARG A 92 26.16 -8.79 -6.40
C ARG A 92 27.33 -8.20 -5.61
N ILE A 93 27.20 -6.97 -5.10
CA ILE A 93 28.26 -6.23 -4.39
C ILE A 93 27.98 -5.99 -2.92
N ALA A 94 26.87 -6.52 -2.39
CA ALA A 94 26.44 -6.29 -1.01
C ALA A 94 27.48 -6.74 0.04
N PHE A 95 28.32 -7.72 -0.30
CA PHE A 95 29.43 -8.15 0.57
C PHE A 95 30.46 -7.04 0.86
N LEU A 96 30.52 -6.00 0.04
CA LEU A 96 31.40 -4.85 0.26
C LEU A 96 30.98 -4.01 1.48
N GLU A 97 29.72 -4.10 1.91
CA GLU A 97 29.27 -3.43 3.15
C GLU A 97 29.98 -3.97 4.39
N GLU A 98 30.30 -5.27 4.43
CA GLU A 98 31.08 -5.88 5.52
C GLU A 98 32.52 -5.31 5.59
N LYS A 99 32.96 -4.65 4.50
CA LYS A 99 34.24 -3.92 4.43
C LYS A 99 34.08 -2.42 4.71
N GLY A 100 32.88 -1.97 5.13
CA GLY A 100 32.58 -0.58 5.44
C GLY A 100 32.36 0.32 4.21
N ILE A 101 32.16 -0.27 3.02
CA ILE A 101 31.93 0.47 1.78
C ILE A 101 30.43 0.69 1.63
N LYS A 102 30.03 1.95 1.40
CA LYS A 102 28.62 2.33 1.26
C LYS A 102 28.23 2.36 -0.21
N VAL A 103 27.03 1.85 -0.51
CA VAL A 103 26.47 1.79 -1.87
C VAL A 103 25.23 2.69 -1.95
N TYR A 104 25.11 3.45 -3.03
CA TYR A 104 24.05 4.44 -3.23
C TYR A 104 23.42 4.32 -4.61
N LYS A 105 22.21 4.83 -4.75
CA LYS A 105 21.61 5.23 -6.04
C LYS A 105 22.08 6.62 -6.47
N ILE A 106 21.75 7.01 -7.71
CA ILE A 106 22.07 8.35 -8.26
C ILE A 106 21.40 9.49 -7.51
N ASP A 107 20.28 9.24 -6.84
CA ASP A 107 19.52 10.18 -6.02
C ASP A 107 19.99 10.27 -4.57
N GLY A 108 21.15 9.71 -4.24
CA GLY A 108 21.71 9.70 -2.90
C GLY A 108 21.12 8.65 -1.96
N THR A 109 20.12 7.88 -2.39
CA THR A 109 19.54 6.80 -1.58
C THR A 109 20.58 5.72 -1.30
N LYS A 110 20.88 5.46 -0.03
CA LYS A 110 21.79 4.39 0.39
C LYS A 110 21.12 3.03 0.32
N LEU A 111 21.79 2.07 -0.30
CA LEU A 111 21.41 0.66 -0.35
C LEU A 111 22.08 -0.13 0.77
N CYS A 112 21.41 -1.13 1.34
CA CYS A 112 21.95 -2.03 2.35
C CYS A 112 21.28 -3.40 2.33
N LYS A 113 21.96 -4.42 2.91
CA LYS A 113 21.57 -5.84 2.85
C LYS A 113 20.20 -6.14 3.48
N ASP A 114 19.80 -5.32 4.45
CA ASP A 114 18.51 -5.43 5.15
C ASP A 114 17.39 -4.56 4.54
N GLY A 115 17.56 -4.14 3.29
CA GLY A 115 16.68 -3.19 2.61
C GLY A 115 17.20 -1.74 2.70
N LEU A 116 16.38 -0.79 2.22
CA LEU A 116 16.74 0.64 2.31
C LEU A 116 16.82 1.06 3.78
N LYS A 117 18.04 1.27 4.29
CA LYS A 117 18.20 1.74 5.65
C LYS A 117 17.82 3.22 5.70
N TYR A 118 16.92 3.55 6.62
CA TYR A 118 16.51 4.92 6.85
C TYR A 118 17.66 5.73 7.48
N ASP A 119 18.19 6.70 6.74
CA ASP A 119 19.37 7.50 7.16
C ASP A 119 18.98 8.91 7.68
N ASN A 120 17.69 9.27 7.73
CA ASN A 120 17.22 10.61 8.09
C ASN A 120 16.77 10.76 9.56
N GLU A 121 17.13 9.83 10.45
CA GLU A 121 16.72 9.86 11.86
C GLU A 121 17.11 11.16 12.59
N GLU A 122 18.24 11.75 12.22
CA GLU A 122 18.80 12.97 12.83
C GLU A 122 18.39 14.25 12.10
N LEU A 123 17.44 14.19 11.16
CA LEU A 123 17.02 15.39 10.43
C LEU A 123 16.43 16.43 11.39
N PRO A 124 16.95 17.69 11.41
CA PRO A 124 16.50 18.73 12.34
C PRO A 124 14.99 18.99 12.28
N TYR A 125 14.37 18.71 11.13
CA TYR A 125 12.93 18.88 10.94
C TYR A 125 12.06 18.06 11.92
N TRP A 126 12.55 16.94 12.42
CA TRP A 126 11.80 16.13 13.39
C TRP A 126 11.61 16.80 14.75
N SER A 127 12.30 17.92 15.01
CA SER A 127 12.09 18.77 16.18
C SER A 127 11.10 19.92 15.92
N VAL A 128 10.71 20.17 14.67
CA VAL A 128 9.74 21.21 14.30
C VAL A 128 8.35 20.77 14.74
N SER A 129 7.57 21.69 15.31
CA SER A 129 6.26 21.40 15.88
C SER A 129 5.27 22.53 15.65
N GLU A 130 4.00 22.20 15.79
CA GLU A 130 2.88 23.14 15.75
C GLU A 130 3.08 24.29 16.74
N LYS A 131 3.51 24.00 17.98
CA LYS A 131 3.81 25.01 19.00
C LYS A 131 4.94 25.95 18.61
N ALA A 132 5.92 25.48 17.84
CA ALA A 132 6.97 26.33 17.34
C ALA A 132 6.44 27.32 16.31
N LEU A 133 5.51 26.89 15.46
CA LEU A 133 4.83 27.75 14.48
C LEU A 133 3.92 28.77 15.19
N GLU A 134 3.11 28.36 16.16
CA GLU A 134 2.30 29.29 16.97
C GLU A 134 3.16 30.40 17.59
N LYS A 135 4.28 30.02 18.21
CA LYS A 135 5.22 30.99 18.79
C LYS A 135 5.82 31.94 17.74
N ALA A 136 6.13 31.44 16.54
CA ALA A 136 6.62 32.28 15.47
C ALA A 136 5.53 33.27 15.00
N ILE A 137 4.28 32.84 14.87
CA ILE A 137 3.14 33.68 14.53
C ILE A 137 2.96 34.79 15.58
N ASP A 138 3.04 34.45 16.88
CA ASP A 138 2.86 35.44 17.97
C ASP A 138 3.87 36.57 17.90
N GLN A 139 5.10 36.28 17.50
CA GLN A 139 6.21 37.23 17.45
C GLN A 139 6.12 38.25 16.29
N HIS A 140 5.25 38.02 15.30
CA HIS A 140 5.17 38.84 14.11
C HIS A 140 3.82 39.57 13.97
N LYS A 141 3.79 40.72 13.31
CA LYS A 141 2.58 41.53 13.07
C LYS A 141 1.86 41.13 11.80
N VAL A 142 2.60 40.68 10.82
CA VAL A 142 2.09 40.29 9.49
C VAL A 142 2.53 38.84 9.20
N ILE A 143 1.58 38.05 8.77
CA ILE A 143 1.84 36.64 8.39
C ILE A 143 1.52 36.49 6.90
N SER A 144 2.44 35.93 6.15
CA SER A 144 2.18 35.52 4.77
C SER A 144 2.32 33.99 4.66
N PHE A 145 1.40 33.38 3.92
CA PHE A 145 1.44 31.96 3.63
C PHE A 145 1.62 31.73 2.14
N ASP A 146 2.41 30.72 1.77
CA ASP A 146 2.25 30.08 0.48
C ASP A 146 0.92 29.34 0.41
N ILE A 147 0.46 28.97 -0.78
CA ILE A 147 -0.85 28.33 -1.00
C ILE A 147 -0.69 26.83 -1.20
N PHE A 148 0.00 26.40 -2.28
CA PHE A 148 0.13 24.99 -2.60
C PHE A 148 1.18 24.32 -1.73
N ASP A 149 0.89 23.07 -1.36
CA ASP A 149 1.71 22.27 -0.43
C ASP A 149 1.91 22.91 0.96
N THR A 150 1.35 24.09 1.18
CA THR A 150 1.32 24.82 2.47
C THR A 150 -0.10 24.85 3.07
N LEU A 151 -1.09 25.46 2.41
CA LEU A 151 -2.48 25.51 2.89
C LEU A 151 -3.36 24.43 2.25
N ILE A 152 -3.15 24.18 0.96
CA ILE A 152 -3.82 23.16 0.18
C ILE A 152 -2.79 22.30 -0.54
N MET A 153 -3.13 21.05 -0.86
CA MET A 153 -2.24 20.14 -1.57
C MET A 153 -3.01 19.23 -2.50
N ARG A 154 -2.30 18.59 -3.43
CA ARG A 154 -2.87 17.62 -4.37
C ARG A 154 -2.80 16.21 -3.83
N ARG A 155 -3.87 15.43 -4.08
CA ARG A 155 -3.91 13.97 -3.84
C ARG A 155 -3.22 13.17 -4.96
N LEU A 156 -2.19 13.75 -5.55
CA LEU A 156 -1.39 13.15 -6.61
C LEU A 156 0.09 13.40 -6.32
N ILE A 157 0.94 12.40 -6.58
CA ILE A 157 2.40 12.56 -6.45
C ILE A 157 2.97 13.29 -7.65
N LYS A 158 2.55 12.90 -8.85
CA LYS A 158 3.01 13.49 -10.11
C LYS A 158 1.81 13.93 -10.92
N HIS A 159 1.89 15.11 -11.46
CA HIS A 159 0.88 15.65 -12.36
C HIS A 159 1.53 16.56 -13.40
N ASP A 160 1.06 16.46 -14.63
CA ASP A 160 1.24 17.52 -15.60
C ASP A 160 0.31 18.68 -15.24
N ARG A 161 0.38 19.79 -16.01
CA ARG A 161 -0.54 20.90 -15.82
C ARG A 161 -1.99 20.41 -15.93
N LEU A 162 -2.69 20.42 -14.78
CA LEU A 162 -4.09 20.00 -14.71
C LEU A 162 -5.01 21.08 -15.31
N SER A 163 -6.16 20.68 -15.84
CA SER A 163 -7.24 21.61 -16.08
C SER A 163 -7.77 22.17 -14.75
N PHE A 164 -8.42 23.32 -14.78
CA PHE A 164 -8.94 23.94 -13.54
C PHE A 164 -9.97 23.05 -12.82
N GLU A 165 -10.79 22.32 -13.56
CA GLU A 165 -11.77 21.37 -12.99
C GLU A 165 -11.09 20.10 -12.43
N ASP A 166 -10.03 19.61 -13.09
CA ASP A 166 -9.25 18.49 -12.55
C ASP A 166 -8.47 18.91 -11.32
N GLU A 167 -7.97 20.16 -11.27
CA GLU A 167 -7.32 20.72 -10.09
C GLU A 167 -8.25 20.61 -8.87
N LYS A 168 -9.49 21.11 -8.97
CA LYS A 168 -10.51 21.01 -7.92
C LYS A 168 -10.73 19.60 -7.43
N LYS A 169 -10.79 18.63 -8.35
CA LYS A 169 -11.04 17.22 -8.02
C LYS A 169 -9.96 16.62 -7.10
N TYR A 170 -8.71 17.02 -7.30
CA TYR A 170 -7.60 16.44 -6.55
C TYR A 170 -7.11 17.29 -5.37
N LEU A 171 -7.66 18.49 -5.16
CA LEU A 171 -7.25 19.34 -4.06
C LEU A 171 -7.85 18.91 -2.72
N VAL A 172 -7.06 19.10 -1.67
CA VAL A 172 -7.46 18.96 -0.27
C VAL A 172 -6.72 20.02 0.57
N LYS A 173 -7.38 20.51 1.60
CA LYS A 173 -6.74 21.41 2.58
C LYS A 173 -5.77 20.64 3.49
N ARG A 174 -4.75 21.32 4.00
CA ARG A 174 -3.91 20.85 5.09
C ARG A 174 -4.50 21.34 6.41
N ASP A 175 -5.22 20.47 7.11
CA ASP A 175 -6.07 20.84 8.24
C ASP A 175 -5.33 21.65 9.31
N ILE A 176 -4.18 21.20 9.77
CA ILE A 176 -3.36 21.92 10.76
C ILE A 176 -2.90 23.30 10.26
N MET A 177 -2.56 23.39 8.99
CA MET A 177 -2.14 24.68 8.44
C MET A 177 -3.30 25.68 8.33
N ILE A 178 -4.53 25.17 8.10
CA ILE A 178 -5.73 26.01 8.18
C ILE A 178 -6.03 26.40 9.64
N GLU A 179 -5.77 25.53 10.60
CA GLU A 179 -5.85 25.87 12.02
C GLU A 179 -4.85 26.97 12.39
N MET A 180 -3.61 26.92 11.86
CA MET A 180 -2.59 27.96 12.06
C MET A 180 -2.97 29.30 11.40
N LEU A 181 -3.54 29.23 10.20
CA LEU A 181 -4.09 30.41 9.51
C LEU A 181 -5.21 31.06 10.37
N ASN A 182 -6.14 30.27 10.87
CA ASN A 182 -7.22 30.73 11.74
C ASN A 182 -6.68 31.21 13.11
N TYR A 183 -5.63 30.59 13.63
CA TYR A 183 -4.94 31.04 14.83
C TYR A 183 -4.38 32.44 14.62
N ALA A 184 -3.63 32.68 13.54
CA ALA A 184 -3.09 33.98 13.21
C ALA A 184 -4.19 35.06 13.11
N MET A 185 -5.34 34.72 12.49
CA MET A 185 -6.50 35.63 12.44
C MET A 185 -7.02 35.97 13.83
N ARG A 186 -7.21 34.98 14.70
CA ARG A 186 -7.69 35.20 16.09
C ARG A 186 -6.74 36.06 16.89
N GLN A 187 -5.43 35.98 16.60
CA GLN A 187 -4.40 36.87 17.21
C GLN A 187 -4.35 38.25 16.57
N GLY A 188 -5.29 38.60 15.67
CA GLY A 188 -5.38 39.92 15.03
C GLY A 188 -4.26 40.20 14.04
N LYS A 189 -3.55 39.18 13.54
CA LYS A 189 -2.49 39.33 12.56
C LYS A 189 -3.06 39.73 11.18
N LYS A 190 -2.36 40.58 10.45
CA LYS A 190 -2.68 40.84 9.03
C LYS A 190 -2.13 39.69 8.18
N ILE A 191 -2.98 39.08 7.34
CA ILE A 191 -2.64 37.92 6.54
C ILE A 191 -2.57 38.27 5.06
N PHE A 192 -1.53 37.74 4.38
CA PHE A 192 -1.36 37.71 2.94
C PHE A 192 -1.14 36.31 2.45
N LEU A 193 -1.58 36.00 1.23
CA LEU A 193 -1.24 34.77 0.52
C LEU A 193 -0.33 35.09 -0.64
N VAL A 194 0.80 34.39 -0.77
CA VAL A 194 1.83 34.67 -1.78
C VAL A 194 2.19 33.37 -2.51
N SER A 195 1.92 33.30 -3.82
CA SER A 195 2.08 32.03 -4.55
C SER A 195 2.70 32.23 -5.93
N ASP A 196 3.62 31.33 -6.28
CA ASP A 196 4.13 31.18 -7.64
C ASP A 196 3.20 30.24 -8.41
N MET A 197 2.25 30.79 -9.16
CA MET A 197 1.25 29.98 -9.86
C MET A 197 0.78 30.66 -11.15
N TYR A 198 0.34 29.82 -12.09
CA TYR A 198 -0.25 30.25 -13.36
C TYR A 198 -1.75 30.58 -13.27
N TYR A 199 -2.40 30.32 -12.15
CA TYR A 199 -3.76 30.73 -11.85
C TYR A 199 -3.79 32.16 -11.34
N SER A 200 -4.78 32.92 -11.77
CA SER A 200 -5.03 34.29 -11.25
C SER A 200 -5.46 34.27 -9.78
N SER A 201 -5.34 35.41 -9.12
CA SER A 201 -5.82 35.60 -7.74
C SER A 201 -7.31 35.23 -7.57
N LYS A 202 -8.11 35.44 -8.62
CA LYS A 202 -9.53 35.07 -8.65
C LYS A 202 -9.70 33.54 -8.67
N GLU A 203 -8.97 32.83 -9.55
CA GLU A 203 -9.00 31.38 -9.66
C GLU A 203 -8.46 30.73 -8.39
N LEU A 204 -7.36 31.23 -7.82
CA LEU A 204 -6.83 30.76 -6.56
C LEU A 204 -7.85 30.89 -5.42
N ARG A 205 -8.59 31.97 -5.38
CA ARG A 205 -9.67 32.17 -4.41
C ARG A 205 -10.75 31.10 -4.56
N GLU A 206 -11.15 30.79 -5.78
CA GLU A 206 -12.15 29.75 -6.06
C GLU A 206 -11.65 28.36 -5.62
N LEU A 207 -10.36 28.04 -5.82
CA LEU A 207 -9.75 26.79 -5.33
C LEU A 207 -9.70 26.73 -3.79
N LEU A 208 -9.38 27.86 -3.13
CA LEU A 208 -9.39 27.95 -1.66
C LEU A 208 -10.81 27.78 -1.10
N GLU A 209 -11.81 28.44 -1.71
CA GLU A 209 -13.22 28.29 -1.34
C GLU A 209 -13.69 26.83 -1.53
N HIS A 210 -13.29 26.18 -2.62
CA HIS A 210 -13.56 24.75 -2.83
C HIS A 210 -12.99 23.87 -1.72
N CYS A 211 -11.83 24.21 -1.18
CA CYS A 211 -11.22 23.56 -0.03
C CYS A 211 -11.81 24.00 1.33
N GLY A 212 -12.86 24.83 1.34
CA GLY A 212 -13.52 25.31 2.55
C GLY A 212 -12.84 26.50 3.24
N ILE A 213 -11.94 27.21 2.56
CA ILE A 213 -11.25 28.43 3.05
C ILE A 213 -12.02 29.62 2.52
N MET A 214 -12.98 30.11 3.29
CA MET A 214 -13.98 31.09 2.84
C MET A 214 -13.57 32.56 3.03
N GLU A 215 -12.53 32.84 3.81
CA GLU A 215 -12.08 34.20 4.10
C GLU A 215 -11.40 34.86 2.89
N LYS A 216 -11.63 36.15 2.74
CA LYS A 216 -11.06 36.94 1.62
C LYS A 216 -9.71 37.53 1.98
N TYR A 217 -8.67 36.70 1.90
CA TYR A 217 -7.29 37.18 2.03
C TYR A 217 -6.82 37.98 0.80
N GLU A 218 -5.84 38.86 1.00
CA GLU A 218 -5.13 39.48 -0.11
C GLU A 218 -4.14 38.48 -0.71
N ILE A 219 -4.34 38.15 -2.01
CA ILE A 219 -3.52 37.18 -2.74
C ILE A 219 -2.56 37.99 -3.65
N ILE A 220 -1.29 37.60 -3.61
CA ILE A 220 -0.23 38.11 -4.49
C ILE A 220 0.30 36.88 -5.27
N VAL A 221 0.11 36.90 -6.59
CA VAL A 221 0.45 35.73 -7.44
C VAL A 221 1.34 36.14 -8.60
N SER A 222 2.30 35.30 -8.93
CA SER A 222 3.34 35.56 -9.92
C SER A 222 2.79 35.92 -11.31
N CYS A 223 1.75 35.22 -11.79
CA CYS A 223 1.17 35.44 -13.11
C CYS A 223 0.49 36.83 -13.29
N GLU A 224 0.18 37.55 -12.21
CA GLU A 224 -0.39 38.91 -12.26
C GLU A 224 0.67 40.01 -12.16
N HIS A 225 1.93 39.65 -11.87
CA HIS A 225 2.98 40.63 -11.60
C HIS A 225 4.25 40.43 -12.44
N ASP A 226 4.33 39.40 -13.28
CA ASP A 226 5.49 39.04 -14.11
C ASP A 226 6.81 38.86 -13.31
N VAL A 227 6.70 38.52 -12.01
CA VAL A 227 7.80 38.21 -11.08
C VAL A 227 7.41 37.07 -10.20
N THR A 228 8.40 36.38 -9.61
CA THR A 228 8.21 35.17 -8.80
C THR A 228 8.70 35.35 -7.35
N LYS A 229 8.38 34.39 -6.49
CA LYS A 229 9.06 34.25 -5.19
C LYS A 229 10.53 33.86 -5.41
N GLU A 230 10.79 32.98 -6.38
CA GLU A 230 12.11 32.46 -6.70
C GLU A 230 13.10 33.57 -7.15
N ASP A 231 12.63 34.65 -7.80
CA ASP A 231 13.45 35.83 -8.12
C ASP A 231 13.39 36.92 -7.05
N GLY A 232 12.65 36.72 -5.95
CA GLY A 232 12.42 37.65 -4.87
C GLY A 232 11.47 38.79 -5.20
N GLY A 233 10.92 38.85 -6.40
CA GLY A 233 10.05 39.92 -6.87
C GLY A 233 8.73 40.00 -6.10
N LEU A 234 8.06 38.87 -5.85
CA LEU A 234 6.81 38.88 -5.10
C LEU A 234 7.00 39.32 -3.64
N PHE A 235 8.13 39.06 -3.02
CA PHE A 235 8.41 39.54 -1.65
C PHE A 235 8.62 41.04 -1.59
N LYS A 236 9.19 41.64 -2.64
CA LYS A 236 9.27 43.13 -2.77
C LYS A 236 7.87 43.73 -2.87
N ILE A 237 6.96 43.11 -3.63
CA ILE A 237 5.57 43.54 -3.75
C ILE A 237 4.85 43.40 -2.40
N LEU A 238 5.00 42.29 -1.71
CA LEU A 238 4.45 42.08 -0.37
C LEU A 238 4.91 43.18 0.59
N LYS A 239 6.20 43.45 0.68
CA LYS A 239 6.75 44.51 1.54
C LYS A 239 6.18 45.89 1.21
N LEU A 240 6.10 46.24 -0.05
CA LEU A 240 5.51 47.51 -0.48
C LEU A 240 4.03 47.63 -0.08
N LYS A 241 3.24 46.55 -0.24
CA LYS A 241 1.83 46.53 0.17
C LYS A 241 1.70 46.65 1.69
N VAL A 242 2.47 45.93 2.46
CA VAL A 242 2.48 45.98 3.92
C VAL A 242 2.88 47.36 4.41
N ARG A 243 3.96 47.95 3.86
CA ARG A 243 4.41 49.32 4.21
C ARG A 243 3.32 50.36 3.93
N LYS A 244 2.67 50.24 2.78
CA LYS A 244 1.59 51.17 2.38
C LYS A 244 0.35 51.05 3.28
N GLN A 245 -0.02 49.86 3.72
CA GLN A 245 -1.23 49.59 4.50
C GLN A 245 -1.03 49.75 6.01
N LEU A 246 0.14 49.40 6.53
CA LEU A 246 0.38 49.22 7.97
C LEU A 246 1.62 49.93 8.50
N GLY A 247 2.43 50.54 7.61
CA GLY A 247 3.64 51.28 7.97
C GLY A 247 4.92 50.44 8.00
N GLN A 248 6.06 51.07 8.24
CA GLN A 248 7.38 50.47 8.19
C GLN A 248 7.59 49.42 9.26
N GLU A 249 7.13 49.66 10.47
CA GLU A 249 7.27 48.68 11.59
C GLU A 249 6.59 47.34 11.30
N ALA A 250 5.48 47.33 10.56
CA ALA A 250 4.80 46.12 10.15
C ALA A 250 5.57 45.41 9.01
N GLU A 251 6.19 46.15 8.10
CA GLU A 251 7.05 45.59 7.05
C GLU A 251 8.27 44.86 7.63
N GLU A 252 8.85 45.38 8.71
CA GLU A 252 9.98 44.76 9.42
C GLU A 252 9.55 43.55 10.27
N SER A 253 8.24 43.33 10.43
CA SER A 253 7.67 42.24 11.24
C SER A 253 6.80 41.28 10.42
N ILE A 254 7.29 40.86 9.26
CA ILE A 254 6.66 39.88 8.39
C ILE A 254 7.26 38.51 8.68
N LEU A 255 6.40 37.48 8.85
CA LEU A 255 6.73 36.08 8.82
C LEU A 255 6.15 35.47 7.55
N HIS A 256 6.96 34.81 6.74
CA HIS A 256 6.50 33.98 5.61
C HIS A 256 6.55 32.50 5.97
N ILE A 257 5.47 31.77 5.68
CA ILE A 257 5.32 30.34 5.94
C ILE A 257 5.10 29.64 4.61
N GLY A 258 5.95 28.68 4.28
CA GLY A 258 5.89 27.94 3.02
C GLY A 258 6.66 26.62 3.10
N ASP A 259 6.65 25.85 2.01
CA ASP A 259 7.31 24.55 1.94
C ASP A 259 8.57 24.56 1.05
N ASN A 260 8.65 25.47 0.08
CA ASN A 260 9.78 25.50 -0.83
C ASN A 260 11.00 26.19 -0.21
N ARG A 261 12.03 25.39 0.08
CA ARG A 261 13.26 25.87 0.71
C ARG A 261 13.90 27.06 -0.02
N ILE A 262 13.90 27.07 -1.35
CA ILE A 262 14.50 28.15 -2.13
C ILE A 262 13.55 29.35 -2.19
N ALA A 263 12.33 29.15 -2.72
CA ALA A 263 11.40 30.25 -2.96
C ALA A 263 10.87 30.84 -1.64
N ASP A 264 10.41 30.03 -0.68
CA ASP A 264 9.82 30.51 0.57
C ASP A 264 10.84 30.71 1.70
N GLY A 265 12.02 30.07 1.59
CA GLY A 265 13.13 30.22 2.54
C GLY A 265 14.17 31.25 2.07
N GLU A 266 15.15 30.81 1.29
CA GLU A 266 16.35 31.59 0.94
C GLU A 266 16.01 32.95 0.27
N MET A 267 15.02 32.97 -0.59
CA MET A 267 14.63 34.19 -1.29
C MET A 267 13.82 35.15 -0.42
N ALA A 268 12.97 34.65 0.48
CA ALA A 268 12.26 35.48 1.45
C ALA A 268 13.25 36.13 2.46
N GLU A 269 14.21 35.33 2.99
CA GLU A 269 15.27 35.82 3.88
C GLU A 269 16.14 36.87 3.19
N SER A 270 16.51 36.65 1.92
CA SER A 270 17.26 37.62 1.12
C SER A 270 16.50 38.94 0.92
N ALA A 271 15.15 38.90 0.95
CA ALA A 271 14.31 40.06 0.95
C ALA A 271 14.13 40.69 2.36
N GLY A 272 14.75 40.14 3.39
CA GLY A 272 14.64 40.60 4.78
C GLY A 272 13.30 40.27 5.43
N ILE A 273 12.73 39.10 5.09
CA ILE A 273 11.51 38.55 5.68
C ILE A 273 11.89 37.34 6.53
N ASN A 274 11.32 37.22 7.74
CA ASN A 274 11.50 36.01 8.56
C ASN A 274 10.72 34.84 7.96
N THR A 275 11.26 33.64 8.07
CA THR A 275 10.66 32.46 7.47
C THR A 275 10.36 31.37 8.47
N PHE A 276 9.35 30.57 8.18
CA PHE A 276 9.08 29.30 8.87
C PHE A 276 8.78 28.24 7.79
N LEU A 277 9.73 27.33 7.60
CA LEU A 277 9.61 26.31 6.58
C LEU A 277 8.94 25.04 7.14
N ILE A 278 8.02 24.50 6.39
CA ILE A 278 7.39 23.21 6.61
C ILE A 278 7.74 22.27 5.45
N MET A 279 7.64 20.97 5.65
CA MET A 279 7.74 20.03 4.53
C MET A 279 6.38 19.82 3.85
N SER A 280 6.39 19.73 2.53
CA SER A 280 5.28 19.21 1.76
C SER A 280 5.01 17.73 2.17
N SER A 281 3.82 17.22 1.85
CA SER A 281 3.49 15.82 2.15
C SER A 281 4.39 14.83 1.40
N TYR A 282 4.82 15.19 0.18
CA TYR A 282 5.77 14.40 -0.60
C TYR A 282 7.18 14.40 0.02
N GLU A 283 7.67 15.56 0.46
CA GLU A 283 8.97 15.64 1.15
C GLU A 283 8.98 14.86 2.46
N LEU A 284 7.85 14.87 3.20
CA LEU A 284 7.71 14.03 4.41
C LEU A 284 7.82 12.54 4.08
N LEU A 285 7.19 12.07 3.00
CA LEU A 285 7.35 10.69 2.56
C LEU A 285 8.80 10.40 2.18
N MET A 286 9.44 11.27 1.39
CA MET A 286 10.85 11.13 0.98
C MET A 286 11.82 11.12 2.15
N ALA A 287 11.54 11.90 3.18
CA ALA A 287 12.38 12.02 4.36
C ALA A 287 12.08 10.93 5.40
N SER A 288 10.95 10.23 5.32
CA SER A 288 10.51 9.24 6.30
C SER A 288 11.05 7.83 6.03
N SER A 289 10.83 6.94 7.00
CA SER A 289 11.12 5.51 6.86
C SER A 289 10.33 4.82 5.74
N MET A 290 9.30 5.47 5.17
CA MET A 290 8.49 4.95 4.06
C MET A 290 9.02 5.32 2.66
N GLN A 291 10.16 5.99 2.54
CA GLN A 291 10.74 6.39 1.23
C GLN A 291 10.83 5.24 0.21
N SER A 292 10.96 3.98 0.67
CA SER A 292 11.05 2.79 -0.18
C SER A 292 9.81 2.57 -1.08
N ILE A 293 8.65 3.11 -0.71
CA ILE A 293 7.42 3.04 -1.53
C ILE A 293 7.61 3.74 -2.88
N LEU A 294 8.48 4.75 -2.95
CA LEU A 294 8.76 5.53 -4.16
C LEU A 294 9.75 4.85 -5.12
N VAL A 295 10.38 3.75 -4.73
CA VAL A 295 11.43 3.06 -5.51
C VAL A 295 10.89 2.51 -6.84
N LYS A 296 9.61 2.17 -6.91
CA LYS A 296 8.94 1.68 -8.13
C LYS A 296 7.70 2.51 -8.41
N PRO A 297 7.84 3.74 -8.93
CA PRO A 297 6.66 4.52 -9.30
C PRO A 297 5.90 3.81 -10.43
N GLY A 298 4.62 3.60 -10.23
CA GLY A 298 3.72 2.95 -11.17
C GLY A 298 2.97 3.93 -12.07
N GLY A 299 1.89 3.43 -12.70
CA GLY A 299 1.00 4.19 -13.56
C GLY A 299 0.06 5.15 -12.80
N LEU A 300 -1.03 5.52 -13.48
CA LEU A 300 -2.01 6.48 -12.94
C LEU A 300 -2.61 6.01 -11.60
N ARG A 301 -2.96 4.72 -11.48
CA ARG A 301 -3.53 4.17 -10.24
C ARG A 301 -2.56 4.22 -9.07
N TRP A 302 -1.28 3.89 -9.31
CA TRP A 302 -0.24 4.05 -8.30
C TRP A 302 -0.16 5.50 -7.81
N ASN A 303 -0.13 6.46 -8.75
CA ASN A 303 -0.08 7.90 -8.45
C ASN A 303 -1.28 8.35 -7.60
N GLN A 304 -2.49 7.90 -7.93
CA GLN A 304 -3.71 8.18 -7.17
C GLN A 304 -3.71 7.53 -5.77
N ASN A 305 -3.31 6.25 -5.66
CA ASN A 305 -3.32 5.53 -4.39
C ASN A 305 -2.26 6.04 -3.42
N VAL A 306 -1.02 6.23 -3.88
CA VAL A 306 0.05 6.77 -3.04
C VAL A 306 -0.17 8.26 -2.77
N GLY A 307 -0.67 9.02 -3.75
CA GLY A 307 -1.06 10.43 -3.58
C GLY A 307 -2.17 10.61 -2.53
N TYR A 308 -3.18 9.74 -2.54
CA TYR A 308 -4.21 9.75 -1.50
C TYR A 308 -3.62 9.42 -0.11
N PHE A 309 -2.75 8.42 -0.04
CA PHE A 309 -2.07 8.07 1.21
C PHE A 309 -1.30 9.26 1.78
N ILE A 310 -0.41 9.89 1.00
CA ILE A 310 0.42 10.99 1.51
C ILE A 310 -0.42 12.21 1.90
N SER A 311 -1.46 12.53 1.12
CA SER A 311 -2.34 13.67 1.41
C SER A 311 -3.25 13.45 2.62
N SER A 312 -3.41 12.21 3.06
CA SER A 312 -4.17 11.86 4.26
C SER A 312 -3.26 11.65 5.48
N PHE A 313 -2.20 10.85 5.34
CA PHE A 313 -1.29 10.53 6.44
C PHE A 313 -0.35 11.69 6.78
N PHE A 314 0.22 12.35 5.77
CA PHE A 314 1.09 13.52 5.90
C PHE A 314 0.36 14.85 5.65
N ASN A 315 -0.96 14.88 5.84
CA ASN A 315 -1.74 16.12 5.83
C ASN A 315 -1.18 17.13 6.83
N ASN A 316 -0.88 16.65 8.03
CA ASN A 316 -0.19 17.42 9.05
C ASN A 316 1.32 17.46 8.76
N PRO A 317 1.93 18.65 8.52
CA PRO A 317 3.37 18.76 8.30
C PRO A 317 4.20 18.32 9.52
N PHE A 318 3.60 18.29 10.71
CA PHE A 318 4.24 17.90 11.97
C PHE A 318 3.92 16.46 12.38
N ALA A 319 3.36 15.63 11.49
CA ALA A 319 2.92 14.26 11.80
C ALA A 319 4.03 13.37 12.39
N LEU A 320 5.30 13.62 12.03
CA LEU A 320 6.44 12.86 12.51
C LEU A 320 7.29 13.62 13.55
N SER A 321 6.77 14.72 14.11
CA SER A 321 7.46 15.50 15.15
C SER A 321 7.76 14.61 16.37
N GLY A 322 9.04 14.57 16.77
CA GLY A 322 9.52 13.72 17.88
C GLY A 322 9.58 12.21 17.57
N GLN A 323 9.33 11.79 16.33
CA GLN A 323 9.36 10.38 15.93
C GLN A 323 10.57 10.03 15.05
N ASN A 324 11.52 10.94 14.88
CA ASN A 324 12.72 10.75 14.07
C ASN A 324 12.44 10.24 12.64
N GLY A 325 11.29 10.67 12.07
CA GLY A 325 10.87 10.25 10.75
C GLY A 325 10.31 8.83 10.62
N TYR A 326 10.18 8.09 11.72
CA TYR A 326 9.57 6.76 11.68
C TYR A 326 8.06 6.82 11.58
N VAL A 327 7.51 6.21 10.53
CA VAL A 327 6.08 6.07 10.32
C VAL A 327 5.57 4.85 11.08
N LYS A 328 4.51 5.03 11.87
CA LYS A 328 3.90 3.97 12.68
C LYS A 328 2.38 4.01 12.57
N ALA A 329 1.76 2.84 12.62
CA ALA A 329 0.33 2.76 12.90
C ALA A 329 0.09 3.03 14.39
N GLY A 330 -0.64 4.08 14.71
CA GLY A 330 -0.90 4.49 16.09
C GLY A 330 -1.91 3.57 16.81
N ASN A 331 -2.81 2.94 16.04
CA ASN A 331 -3.83 2.02 16.54
C ASN A 331 -4.36 1.10 15.42
N LEU A 332 -5.22 0.14 15.78
CA LEU A 332 -5.78 -0.83 14.83
C LEU A 332 -6.68 -0.19 13.75
N GLN A 333 -7.36 0.92 14.02
CA GLN A 333 -8.17 1.61 13.02
C GLN A 333 -7.28 2.30 11.99
N GLU A 334 -6.20 2.96 12.42
CA GLU A 334 -5.22 3.56 11.53
C GLU A 334 -4.47 2.50 10.71
N LEU A 335 -4.11 1.38 11.33
CA LEU A 335 -3.56 0.22 10.62
C LEU A 335 -4.48 -0.22 9.48
N GLY A 336 -5.77 -0.36 9.78
CA GLY A 336 -6.79 -0.69 8.78
C GLY A 336 -6.90 0.36 7.68
N TYR A 337 -7.01 1.64 8.06
CA TYR A 337 -7.26 2.74 7.14
C TYR A 337 -6.09 3.01 6.19
N PHE A 338 -4.88 3.19 6.72
CA PHE A 338 -3.74 3.66 5.95
C PHE A 338 -2.95 2.56 5.24
N PHE A 339 -2.87 1.36 5.83
CA PHE A 339 -1.93 0.34 5.36
C PHE A 339 -2.60 -0.88 4.74
N ILE A 340 -3.80 -1.24 5.17
CA ILE A 340 -4.49 -2.45 4.69
C ILE A 340 -5.58 -2.10 3.67
N ALA A 341 -6.38 -1.09 3.96
CA ALA A 341 -7.51 -0.70 3.11
C ALA A 341 -7.14 -0.40 1.66
N PRO A 342 -6.01 0.28 1.35
CA PRO A 342 -5.66 0.56 -0.04
C PRO A 342 -5.59 -0.70 -0.91
N LEU A 343 -5.00 -1.79 -0.38
CA LEU A 343 -4.86 -3.05 -1.10
C LEU A 343 -6.21 -3.74 -1.32
N ILE A 344 -7.04 -3.81 -0.28
CA ILE A 344 -8.37 -4.41 -0.37
C ILE A 344 -9.28 -3.59 -1.30
N TYR A 345 -9.24 -2.28 -1.20
CA TYR A 345 -10.05 -1.40 -2.04
C TYR A 345 -9.71 -1.53 -3.53
N GLU A 346 -8.42 -1.54 -3.87
CA GLU A 346 -7.96 -1.71 -5.25
C GLU A 346 -8.38 -3.08 -5.81
N TYR A 347 -8.27 -4.13 -4.98
CA TYR A 347 -8.79 -5.46 -5.34
C TYR A 347 -10.31 -5.44 -5.56
N MET A 348 -11.08 -4.78 -4.71
CA MET A 348 -12.54 -4.72 -4.84
C MET A 348 -12.97 -3.96 -6.10
N LEU A 349 -12.24 -2.93 -6.50
CA LEU A 349 -12.48 -2.25 -7.77
C LEU A 349 -12.17 -3.17 -8.96
N TRP A 350 -11.05 -3.90 -8.91
CA TRP A 350 -10.72 -4.93 -9.89
C TRP A 350 -11.82 -6.00 -9.96
N LEU A 351 -12.26 -6.53 -8.82
CA LEU A 351 -13.34 -7.52 -8.74
C LEU A 351 -14.61 -7.01 -9.43
N ILE A 352 -15.05 -5.79 -9.12
CA ILE A 352 -16.24 -5.19 -9.72
C ILE A 352 -16.09 -5.09 -11.25
N ASN A 353 -14.93 -4.67 -11.73
CA ASN A 353 -14.68 -4.59 -13.17
C ASN A 353 -14.77 -5.98 -13.82
N GLN A 354 -14.20 -7.03 -13.21
CA GLN A 354 -14.26 -8.39 -13.73
C GLN A 354 -15.68 -8.94 -13.75
N ILE A 355 -16.45 -8.83 -12.67
CA ILE A 355 -17.81 -9.36 -12.61
C ILE A 355 -18.75 -8.68 -13.61
N LEU A 356 -18.53 -7.39 -13.92
CA LEU A 356 -19.31 -6.68 -14.95
C LEU A 356 -18.88 -7.11 -16.36
N GLN A 357 -17.60 -7.39 -16.60
CA GLN A 357 -17.12 -7.91 -17.90
C GLN A 357 -17.56 -9.33 -18.15
N ASP A 358 -17.65 -10.13 -17.11
CA ASP A 358 -18.06 -11.54 -17.18
C ASP A 358 -19.57 -11.72 -17.10
N ASP A 359 -20.37 -10.65 -17.09
CA ASP A 359 -21.84 -10.67 -16.97
C ASP A 359 -22.32 -11.57 -15.82
N ILE A 360 -21.70 -11.45 -14.65
CA ILE A 360 -22.10 -12.18 -13.44
C ILE A 360 -23.43 -11.62 -12.92
N GLU A 361 -24.37 -12.52 -12.63
CA GLU A 361 -25.72 -12.17 -12.15
C GLU A 361 -25.85 -12.25 -10.62
N GLN A 362 -25.00 -13.04 -9.97
CA GLN A 362 -25.00 -13.20 -8.53
C GLN A 362 -23.58 -13.41 -8.02
N MET A 363 -23.18 -12.67 -6.99
CA MET A 363 -21.85 -12.78 -6.38
C MET A 363 -21.92 -13.49 -5.03
N LEU A 364 -21.12 -14.52 -4.85
CA LEU A 364 -21.05 -15.33 -3.63
C LEU A 364 -19.78 -14.98 -2.85
N PHE A 365 -19.93 -14.77 -1.55
CA PHE A 365 -18.81 -14.55 -0.64
C PHE A 365 -18.77 -15.67 0.40
N ALA A 366 -17.73 -16.49 0.32
CA ALA A 366 -17.56 -17.64 1.22
C ALA A 366 -17.09 -17.19 2.61
N SER A 367 -17.68 -17.73 3.69
CA SER A 367 -17.18 -17.46 5.04
C SER A 367 -15.81 -18.16 5.24
N ARG A 368 -14.92 -17.62 6.02
CA ARG A 368 -14.81 -16.41 6.85
C ARG A 368 -14.24 -15.24 6.07
N ASP A 369 -13.33 -15.52 5.14
CA ASP A 369 -12.51 -14.54 4.42
C ASP A 369 -13.35 -13.62 3.53
N GLY A 370 -14.51 -14.08 3.08
CA GLY A 370 -15.46 -13.27 2.31
C GLY A 370 -16.28 -12.27 3.12
N TRP A 371 -16.16 -12.23 4.46
CA TRP A 371 -17.01 -11.32 5.27
C TRP A 371 -16.71 -9.84 5.03
N LEU A 372 -15.46 -9.43 5.21
CA LEU A 372 -15.09 -8.03 5.00
C LEU A 372 -15.27 -7.59 3.52
N PRO A 373 -14.83 -8.38 2.52
CA PRO A 373 -15.14 -8.10 1.11
C PRO A 373 -16.64 -7.98 0.81
N TYR A 374 -17.48 -8.80 1.43
CA TYR A 374 -18.94 -8.68 1.32
C TYR A 374 -19.45 -7.34 1.84
N LEU A 375 -18.99 -6.90 3.01
CA LEU A 375 -19.38 -5.59 3.57
C LEU A 375 -18.94 -4.44 2.67
N ILE A 376 -17.74 -4.51 2.11
CA ILE A 376 -17.23 -3.51 1.16
C ILE A 376 -18.06 -3.52 -0.12
N TYR A 377 -18.37 -4.71 -0.67
CA TYR A 377 -19.19 -4.85 -1.85
C TYR A 377 -20.56 -4.21 -1.68
N GLU A 378 -21.23 -4.45 -0.56
CA GLU A 378 -22.53 -3.85 -0.25
C GLU A 378 -22.47 -2.32 -0.19
N LYS A 379 -21.39 -1.74 0.36
CA LYS A 379 -21.16 -0.28 0.33
C LYS A 379 -20.97 0.24 -1.10
N MET A 380 -20.17 -0.46 -1.90
CA MET A 380 -19.95 -0.10 -3.32
C MET A 380 -21.24 -0.21 -4.13
N LYS A 381 -22.07 -1.21 -3.85
CA LYS A 381 -23.38 -1.39 -4.49
C LYS A 381 -24.35 -0.25 -4.20
N GLN A 382 -24.29 0.38 -3.03
CA GLN A 382 -25.09 1.57 -2.73
C GLN A 382 -24.77 2.75 -3.65
N LYS A 383 -23.52 2.85 -4.14
CA LYS A 383 -23.10 3.88 -5.11
C LYS A 383 -23.32 3.45 -6.57
N ASN A 384 -23.34 2.14 -6.85
CA ASN A 384 -23.59 1.57 -8.19
C ASN A 384 -24.64 0.48 -8.12
N THR A 385 -25.90 0.85 -8.38
CA THR A 385 -27.04 -0.06 -8.31
C THR A 385 -27.07 -1.15 -9.41
N ASN A 386 -26.20 -1.06 -10.42
CA ASN A 386 -26.09 -2.06 -11.48
C ASN A 386 -25.28 -3.30 -11.07
N LEU A 387 -24.66 -3.28 -9.89
CA LEU A 387 -23.92 -4.43 -9.41
C LEU A 387 -24.86 -5.58 -9.05
N PRO A 388 -24.49 -6.85 -9.37
CA PRO A 388 -25.30 -8.01 -9.06
C PRO A 388 -25.54 -8.18 -7.57
N ASN A 389 -26.55 -8.98 -7.21
CA ASN A 389 -26.81 -9.28 -5.82
C ASN A 389 -25.68 -10.10 -5.22
N ALA A 390 -25.32 -9.77 -3.99
CA ALA A 390 -24.30 -10.48 -3.24
C ALA A 390 -24.92 -11.35 -2.15
N ILE A 391 -24.33 -12.52 -1.92
CA ILE A 391 -24.73 -13.44 -0.85
C ILE A 391 -23.49 -13.80 -0.05
N TYR A 392 -23.48 -13.46 1.23
CA TYR A 392 -22.57 -14.04 2.19
C TYR A 392 -23.15 -15.34 2.73
N PHE A 393 -22.42 -16.46 2.57
CA PHE A 393 -22.92 -17.78 2.96
C PHE A 393 -21.91 -18.54 3.80
N LYS A 394 -22.42 -19.33 4.75
CA LYS A 394 -21.60 -20.14 5.63
C LYS A 394 -21.12 -21.39 4.89
N THR A 395 -19.82 -21.51 4.82
CA THR A 395 -19.12 -22.62 4.19
C THR A 395 -17.75 -22.83 4.83
N SER A 396 -17.15 -23.97 4.61
CA SER A 396 -15.76 -24.30 4.95
C SER A 396 -15.27 -25.42 4.06
N ARG A 397 -13.95 -25.61 3.97
CA ARG A 397 -13.38 -26.78 3.28
C ARG A 397 -14.05 -28.08 3.75
N ARG A 398 -14.20 -28.27 5.06
CA ARG A 398 -14.82 -29.44 5.66
C ARG A 398 -16.28 -29.59 5.21
N SER A 399 -17.11 -28.56 5.33
CA SER A 399 -18.55 -28.65 5.06
C SER A 399 -18.87 -28.99 3.60
N VAL A 400 -18.19 -28.34 2.65
CA VAL A 400 -18.43 -28.60 1.21
C VAL A 400 -17.87 -29.94 0.77
N THR A 401 -16.69 -30.35 1.29
CA THR A 401 -16.09 -31.63 0.89
C THR A 401 -16.90 -32.79 1.39
N VAL A 402 -17.35 -32.80 2.66
CA VAL A 402 -18.18 -33.89 3.20
C VAL A 402 -19.51 -33.97 2.49
N ALA A 403 -20.19 -32.84 2.30
CA ALA A 403 -21.48 -32.82 1.57
C ALA A 403 -21.36 -33.30 0.12
N ALA A 404 -20.21 -33.10 -0.53
CA ALA A 404 -19.97 -33.48 -1.92
C ALA A 404 -19.55 -34.95 -2.13
N ILE A 405 -19.25 -35.73 -1.10
CA ILE A 405 -18.88 -37.15 -1.20
C ILE A 405 -20.07 -37.94 -1.73
N ARG A 406 -19.91 -38.63 -2.87
CA ARG A 406 -20.95 -39.50 -3.47
C ARG A 406 -20.54 -40.98 -3.54
N ASP A 407 -19.23 -41.24 -3.60
CA ASP A 407 -18.71 -42.60 -3.79
C ASP A 407 -17.32 -42.81 -3.19
N ARG A 408 -16.77 -43.99 -3.35
CA ARG A 408 -15.42 -44.37 -2.88
C ARG A 408 -14.30 -43.52 -3.55
N ALA A 409 -14.50 -43.09 -4.79
CA ALA A 409 -13.48 -42.31 -5.49
C ALA A 409 -13.35 -40.92 -4.85
N ASP A 410 -14.46 -40.29 -4.42
CA ASP A 410 -14.45 -39.05 -3.66
C ASP A 410 -13.73 -39.21 -2.31
N ILE A 411 -14.02 -40.30 -1.60
CA ILE A 411 -13.36 -40.60 -0.33
C ILE A 411 -11.85 -40.73 -0.51
N ASN A 412 -11.40 -41.52 -1.50
CA ASN A 412 -9.98 -41.71 -1.81
C ASN A 412 -9.29 -40.39 -2.21
N ARG A 413 -9.99 -39.48 -2.88
CA ARG A 413 -9.45 -38.16 -3.24
C ARG A 413 -9.12 -37.33 -1.99
N LEU A 414 -9.98 -37.32 -0.97
CA LEU A 414 -9.79 -36.59 0.27
C LEU A 414 -8.65 -37.10 1.15
N THR A 415 -8.27 -38.38 1.00
CA THR A 415 -7.15 -38.97 1.75
C THR A 415 -5.78 -38.66 1.12
N LYS A 416 -5.70 -38.18 -0.10
CA LYS A 416 -4.42 -37.81 -0.75
C LYS A 416 -3.70 -36.65 -0.05
N ARG A 417 -4.45 -35.77 0.61
CA ARG A 417 -3.87 -34.62 1.33
C ARG A 417 -3.44 -35.08 2.72
N LYS A 418 -2.18 -34.81 3.08
CA LYS A 418 -1.62 -35.16 4.39
C LYS A 418 -2.44 -34.57 5.53
N PHE A 419 -2.50 -35.28 6.63
CA PHE A 419 -3.15 -34.81 7.86
C PHE A 419 -2.22 -35.11 9.05
N SER A 420 -2.17 -34.21 10.02
CA SER A 420 -1.39 -34.33 11.25
C SER A 420 -2.35 -34.41 12.44
N GLY A 421 -2.45 -35.56 13.09
CA GLY A 421 -3.34 -35.72 14.23
C GLY A 421 -3.74 -37.19 14.50
N SER A 422 -4.77 -37.35 15.32
CA SER A 422 -5.30 -38.68 15.64
C SER A 422 -6.21 -39.20 14.51
N ILE A 423 -6.41 -40.53 14.48
CA ILE A 423 -7.38 -41.16 13.58
C ILE A 423 -8.78 -40.57 13.80
N LYS A 424 -9.18 -40.35 15.05
CA LYS A 424 -10.48 -39.73 15.38
C LYS A 424 -10.63 -38.37 14.76
N ASN A 425 -9.64 -37.49 14.92
CA ASN A 425 -9.67 -36.12 14.34
C ASN A 425 -9.68 -36.17 12.81
N PHE A 426 -8.89 -37.06 12.20
CA PHE A 426 -8.90 -37.26 10.75
C PHE A 426 -10.30 -37.58 10.22
N PHE A 427 -10.97 -38.59 10.80
CA PHE A 427 -12.30 -38.99 10.36
C PHE A 427 -13.37 -37.91 10.65
N GLN A 428 -13.23 -37.20 11.76
CA GLN A 428 -14.14 -36.08 12.08
C GLN A 428 -13.99 -34.93 11.09
N GLU A 429 -12.75 -34.50 10.81
CA GLU A 429 -12.48 -33.34 9.94
C GLU A 429 -12.69 -33.66 8.45
N ARG A 430 -12.30 -34.86 8.00
CA ARG A 430 -12.41 -35.26 6.59
C ARG A 430 -13.77 -35.80 6.20
N PHE A 431 -14.47 -36.48 7.09
CA PHE A 431 -15.68 -37.23 6.77
C PHE A 431 -16.87 -36.95 7.70
N GLY A 432 -16.67 -36.16 8.75
CA GLY A 432 -17.73 -35.82 9.70
C GLY A 432 -18.22 -36.96 10.58
N ILE A 433 -17.45 -38.04 10.74
CA ILE A 433 -17.81 -39.21 11.53
C ILE A 433 -16.84 -39.42 12.69
N LEU A 434 -17.30 -40.11 13.72
CA LEU A 434 -16.47 -40.48 14.87
C LEU A 434 -15.92 -41.92 14.65
N ALA A 435 -14.62 -42.03 14.40
CA ALA A 435 -13.94 -43.32 14.39
C ALA A 435 -13.77 -43.85 15.81
N LYS A 436 -13.79 -45.17 15.94
CA LYS A 436 -13.63 -45.86 17.25
C LYS A 436 -12.17 -46.11 17.58
N GLU A 437 -11.31 -46.15 16.56
CA GLU A 437 -9.88 -46.46 16.71
C GLU A 437 -9.15 -45.30 17.38
N ASP A 438 -8.32 -45.66 18.35
CA ASP A 438 -7.33 -44.76 18.94
C ASP A 438 -6.01 -44.87 18.18
N GLY A 439 -5.22 -43.80 18.18
CA GLY A 439 -3.90 -43.74 17.56
C GLY A 439 -3.69 -42.54 16.66
N ILE A 440 -2.50 -42.46 16.08
CA ILE A 440 -2.08 -41.39 15.18
C ILE A 440 -2.42 -41.80 13.74
N TRP A 441 -2.84 -40.79 12.95
CA TRP A 441 -2.98 -40.94 11.51
C TRP A 441 -1.61 -40.90 10.84
N GLU A 442 -1.21 -42.05 10.21
CA GLU A 442 0.15 -42.23 9.69
C GLU A 442 0.36 -41.74 8.23
N ASN A 443 -0.70 -41.38 7.53
CA ASN A 443 -0.68 -41.05 6.10
C ASN A 443 -0.11 -42.20 5.22
N THR A 444 -0.22 -43.47 5.67
CA THR A 444 0.21 -44.65 4.91
C THR A 444 -0.96 -45.27 4.13
N GLU A 445 -0.67 -45.79 2.92
CA GLU A 445 -1.69 -46.43 2.09
C GLU A 445 -2.35 -47.65 2.79
N THR A 446 -1.56 -48.42 3.53
CA THR A 446 -2.03 -49.60 4.26
C THR A 446 -3.03 -49.22 5.35
N GLN A 447 -2.70 -48.23 6.20
CA GLN A 447 -3.62 -47.76 7.25
C GLN A 447 -4.87 -47.16 6.64
N THR A 448 -4.68 -46.31 5.61
CA THR A 448 -5.77 -45.63 4.89
C THR A 448 -6.77 -46.64 4.33
N ASN A 449 -6.33 -47.58 3.53
CA ASN A 449 -7.23 -48.55 2.90
C ASN A 449 -7.98 -49.39 3.93
N LYS A 450 -7.29 -49.89 4.94
CA LYS A 450 -7.90 -50.72 6.03
C LYS A 450 -9.02 -49.95 6.74
N LEU A 451 -8.77 -48.69 7.11
CA LEU A 451 -9.75 -47.89 7.84
C LEU A 451 -10.88 -47.41 6.91
N LEU A 452 -10.59 -47.08 5.66
CA LEU A 452 -11.64 -46.74 4.72
C LEU A 452 -12.57 -47.88 4.42
N ASP A 453 -12.09 -49.10 4.26
CA ASP A 453 -12.94 -50.30 4.05
C ASP A 453 -13.89 -50.50 5.22
N GLN A 454 -13.44 -50.23 6.43
CA GLN A 454 -14.25 -50.38 7.64
C GLN A 454 -15.31 -49.27 7.76
N TYR A 455 -15.00 -48.04 7.36
CA TYR A 455 -15.86 -46.88 7.59
C TYR A 455 -16.59 -46.37 6.35
N GLU A 456 -16.35 -46.89 5.15
CA GLU A 456 -16.93 -46.39 3.88
C GLU A 456 -18.44 -46.20 3.94
N ARG A 457 -19.17 -47.21 4.42
CA ARG A 457 -20.63 -47.13 4.53
C ARG A 457 -21.07 -46.01 5.46
N LEU A 458 -20.43 -45.82 6.60
CA LEU A 458 -20.77 -44.78 7.55
C LEU A 458 -20.43 -43.39 6.99
N ILE A 459 -19.31 -43.24 6.24
CA ILE A 459 -18.94 -42.01 5.55
C ILE A 459 -20.01 -41.63 4.52
N LEU A 460 -20.43 -42.58 3.69
CA LEU A 460 -21.44 -42.34 2.64
C LEU A 460 -22.81 -41.94 3.22
N GLU A 461 -23.24 -42.65 4.30
CA GLU A 461 -24.47 -42.35 5.03
C GLU A 461 -24.44 -40.93 5.64
N ASN A 462 -23.35 -40.56 6.32
CA ASN A 462 -23.17 -39.22 6.89
C ASN A 462 -23.13 -38.15 5.80
N ALA A 463 -22.38 -38.37 4.73
CA ALA A 463 -22.28 -37.46 3.60
C ALA A 463 -23.65 -37.17 2.94
N ALA A 464 -24.49 -38.21 2.81
CA ALA A 464 -25.85 -38.02 2.26
C ALA A 464 -26.71 -37.11 3.16
N ILE A 465 -26.62 -37.28 4.49
CA ILE A 465 -27.35 -36.45 5.46
C ILE A 465 -26.85 -35.00 5.41
N GLU A 466 -25.52 -34.79 5.48
CA GLU A 466 -24.95 -33.44 5.44
C GLU A 466 -25.24 -32.75 4.09
N ARG A 467 -25.18 -33.49 2.98
CA ARG A 467 -25.55 -32.95 1.65
C ARG A 467 -26.98 -32.47 1.60
N ALA A 468 -27.93 -33.25 2.08
CA ALA A 468 -29.34 -32.88 2.08
C ALA A 468 -29.57 -31.55 2.86
N SER A 469 -28.99 -31.45 4.07
CA SER A 469 -29.08 -30.26 4.90
C SER A 469 -28.42 -29.06 4.23
N TYR A 470 -27.22 -29.25 3.66
CA TYR A 470 -26.46 -28.18 3.05
C TYR A 470 -27.11 -27.65 1.75
N LEU A 471 -27.63 -28.53 0.88
CA LEU A 471 -28.36 -28.12 -0.31
C LEU A 471 -29.65 -27.35 0.04
N ASN A 472 -30.37 -27.74 1.09
CA ASN A 472 -31.52 -26.98 1.57
C ASN A 472 -31.12 -25.56 2.02
N TYR A 473 -29.99 -25.45 2.73
CA TYR A 473 -29.45 -24.14 3.12
C TYR A 473 -29.06 -23.29 1.93
N LEU A 474 -28.32 -23.83 0.95
CA LEU A 474 -27.92 -23.09 -0.25
C LEU A 474 -29.15 -22.58 -1.01
N ARG A 475 -30.18 -23.41 -1.19
CA ARG A 475 -31.45 -23.01 -1.82
C ARG A 475 -32.16 -21.92 -1.03
N ALA A 476 -32.22 -22.03 0.29
CA ALA A 476 -32.83 -21.01 1.16
C ALA A 476 -32.09 -19.66 1.09
N LYS A 477 -30.77 -19.68 0.82
CA LYS A 477 -29.96 -18.50 0.56
C LYS A 477 -30.09 -17.95 -0.87
N GLY A 478 -30.82 -18.62 -1.76
CA GLY A 478 -30.94 -18.24 -3.16
C GLY A 478 -29.75 -18.66 -4.02
N ILE A 479 -28.90 -19.55 -3.51
CA ILE A 479 -27.78 -20.13 -4.27
C ILE A 479 -28.32 -21.36 -5.01
N ASN A 480 -28.43 -21.27 -6.33
CA ASN A 480 -29.03 -22.26 -7.18
C ASN A 480 -28.43 -22.25 -8.60
N ASP A 481 -28.89 -23.17 -9.45
CA ASP A 481 -28.46 -23.40 -10.81
C ASP A 481 -29.05 -22.45 -11.89
N LYS A 482 -29.68 -21.33 -11.48
CA LYS A 482 -30.39 -20.46 -12.43
C LYS A 482 -29.66 -19.21 -12.85
N SER A 483 -28.68 -18.77 -12.04
CA SER A 483 -27.94 -17.51 -12.24
C SER A 483 -26.49 -17.80 -12.57
N LYS A 484 -25.88 -16.98 -13.43
CA LYS A 484 -24.41 -17.00 -13.61
C LYS A 484 -23.73 -16.45 -12.37
N GLN A 485 -23.02 -17.33 -11.64
CA GLN A 485 -22.49 -17.02 -10.32
C GLN A 485 -20.99 -16.76 -10.36
N GLY A 486 -20.55 -15.74 -9.59
CA GLY A 486 -19.18 -15.51 -9.20
C GLY A 486 -18.93 -15.91 -7.75
N LEU A 487 -17.76 -16.40 -7.41
CA LEU A 487 -17.34 -16.74 -6.05
C LEU A 487 -16.08 -15.98 -5.67
N PHE A 488 -16.16 -15.20 -4.60
CA PHE A 488 -14.98 -14.65 -3.95
C PHE A 488 -14.36 -15.69 -3.02
N ASP A 489 -13.05 -15.88 -3.15
CA ASP A 489 -12.21 -16.54 -2.15
C ASP A 489 -10.90 -15.74 -1.99
N PHE A 490 -10.16 -15.91 -0.89
CA PHE A 490 -8.96 -15.11 -0.65
C PHE A 490 -7.73 -15.74 -1.32
N VAL A 491 -6.93 -16.50 -0.61
CA VAL A 491 -5.79 -17.25 -1.14
C VAL A 491 -6.11 -18.73 -1.07
N ALA A 492 -6.53 -19.31 -2.16
CA ALA A 492 -7.12 -20.64 -2.13
C ALA A 492 -6.63 -21.56 -3.24
N GLY A 493 -6.64 -22.86 -2.93
CA GLY A 493 -6.43 -23.95 -3.88
C GLY A 493 -7.73 -24.40 -4.55
N GLY A 494 -8.82 -23.60 -4.51
CA GLY A 494 -10.07 -23.87 -5.21
C GLY A 494 -10.95 -24.98 -4.63
N THR A 495 -10.62 -25.53 -3.45
CA THR A 495 -11.38 -26.64 -2.85
C THR A 495 -12.85 -26.31 -2.62
N VAL A 496 -13.17 -25.11 -2.12
CA VAL A 496 -14.54 -24.67 -1.87
C VAL A 496 -15.30 -24.57 -3.17
N GLN A 497 -14.75 -23.90 -4.18
CA GLN A 497 -15.36 -23.73 -5.49
C GLN A 497 -15.67 -25.08 -6.15
N TYR A 498 -14.70 -25.96 -6.25
CA TYR A 498 -14.85 -27.29 -6.87
C TYR A 498 -15.99 -28.11 -6.26
N HIS A 499 -16.06 -28.19 -4.93
CA HIS A 499 -17.09 -28.99 -4.27
C HIS A 499 -18.46 -28.28 -4.27
N LEU A 500 -18.49 -26.93 -4.26
CA LEU A 500 -19.73 -26.16 -4.44
C LEU A 500 -20.32 -26.42 -5.84
N GLU A 501 -19.51 -26.32 -6.90
CA GLU A 501 -19.92 -26.64 -8.27
C GLU A 501 -20.51 -28.05 -8.38
N LYS A 502 -19.87 -29.05 -7.73
CA LYS A 502 -20.36 -30.43 -7.69
C LYS A 502 -21.70 -30.56 -6.95
N LEU A 503 -21.94 -29.73 -5.92
CA LEU A 503 -23.18 -29.74 -5.13
C LEU A 503 -24.34 -29.08 -5.88
N ILE A 504 -24.11 -27.93 -6.51
CA ILE A 504 -25.14 -27.15 -7.24
C ILE A 504 -25.26 -27.58 -8.71
N GLU A 505 -24.39 -28.46 -9.20
CA GLU A 505 -24.33 -28.97 -10.59
C GLU A 505 -24.19 -27.87 -11.64
N GLN A 506 -23.47 -26.77 -11.28
CA GLN A 506 -23.23 -25.61 -12.13
C GLN A 506 -21.79 -25.09 -11.93
N LYS A 507 -21.20 -24.57 -13.04
CA LYS A 507 -19.93 -23.86 -13.00
C LYS A 507 -20.05 -22.50 -12.34
N VAL A 508 -19.04 -22.11 -11.59
CA VAL A 508 -18.94 -20.83 -10.88
C VAL A 508 -17.63 -20.16 -11.28
N GLN A 509 -17.66 -18.87 -11.60
CA GLN A 509 -16.44 -18.11 -11.90
C GLN A 509 -15.76 -17.71 -10.58
N GLY A 510 -14.53 -18.16 -10.36
CA GLY A 510 -13.75 -17.81 -9.17
C GLY A 510 -13.06 -16.45 -9.33
N TYR A 511 -13.12 -15.62 -8.31
CA TYR A 511 -12.40 -14.35 -8.19
C TYR A 511 -11.60 -14.37 -6.88
N TYR A 512 -10.30 -14.63 -7.00
CA TYR A 512 -9.43 -14.79 -5.85
C TYR A 512 -8.43 -13.64 -5.78
N PHE A 513 -7.95 -13.31 -4.59
CA PHE A 513 -6.79 -12.44 -4.50
C PHE A 513 -5.58 -13.11 -5.16
N ALA A 514 -5.29 -14.32 -4.74
CA ALA A 514 -4.25 -15.15 -5.31
C ALA A 514 -4.66 -16.63 -5.28
N THR A 515 -4.02 -17.44 -6.08
CA THR A 515 -4.17 -18.89 -6.04
C THR A 515 -3.01 -19.54 -5.29
N MET A 516 -3.23 -20.75 -4.78
CA MET A 516 -2.22 -21.59 -4.13
C MET A 516 -2.36 -23.02 -4.67
N ASN A 517 -1.31 -23.52 -5.35
CA ASN A 517 -1.20 -24.93 -5.77
C ASN A 517 -2.52 -25.54 -6.24
N LEU A 518 -3.14 -24.95 -7.26
CA LEU A 518 -4.35 -25.50 -7.88
C LEU A 518 -4.02 -26.91 -8.38
N PRO A 519 -4.73 -27.97 -7.94
CA PRO A 519 -4.57 -29.29 -8.52
C PRO A 519 -4.97 -29.23 -10.00
N ASN A 520 -4.11 -29.72 -10.89
CA ASN A 520 -4.36 -29.74 -12.35
C ASN A 520 -5.69 -30.44 -12.72
N ASP A 521 -6.19 -31.33 -11.84
CA ASP A 521 -7.42 -32.10 -12.05
C ASP A 521 -8.71 -31.29 -11.75
N PHE A 522 -8.61 -30.07 -11.19
CA PHE A 522 -9.78 -29.36 -10.67
C PHE A 522 -10.31 -28.27 -11.60
N TYR A 523 -9.44 -27.66 -12.40
CA TYR A 523 -9.85 -26.47 -13.14
C TYR A 523 -9.42 -26.47 -14.59
N GLU A 524 -10.38 -26.18 -15.46
CA GLU A 524 -10.13 -25.74 -16.82
C GLU A 524 -9.54 -24.33 -16.79
N GLU A 525 -8.72 -24.02 -17.77
CA GLU A 525 -8.15 -22.67 -17.93
C GLU A 525 -9.27 -21.63 -18.02
N GLY A 526 -9.21 -20.60 -17.21
CA GLY A 526 -10.17 -19.49 -17.21
C GLY A 526 -11.29 -19.53 -16.16
N CYS A 527 -11.47 -20.62 -15.37
CA CYS A 527 -12.50 -20.63 -14.31
C CYS A 527 -12.11 -19.89 -13.02
N ILE A 528 -10.88 -19.40 -12.89
CA ILE A 528 -10.41 -18.57 -11.78
C ILE A 528 -9.62 -17.39 -12.31
N SER A 529 -9.99 -16.20 -11.85
CA SER A 529 -9.27 -14.95 -12.07
C SER A 529 -8.64 -14.51 -10.75
N ALA A 530 -7.32 -14.22 -10.75
CA ALA A 530 -6.57 -13.83 -9.56
C ALA A 530 -5.47 -12.82 -9.94
N PRO A 531 -5.58 -11.54 -9.56
CA PRO A 531 -4.64 -10.49 -9.99
C PRO A 531 -3.24 -10.68 -9.41
N PHE A 532 -3.09 -11.32 -8.27
CA PHE A 532 -1.79 -11.64 -7.67
C PHE A 532 -1.21 -13.00 -8.12
N GLY A 533 -1.89 -13.69 -9.04
CA GLY A 533 -1.41 -14.97 -9.59
C GLY A 533 -1.30 -16.09 -8.54
N ASN A 534 -0.39 -17.03 -8.76
CA ASN A 534 -0.14 -18.13 -7.84
C ASN A 534 1.00 -17.77 -6.88
N ILE A 535 0.69 -17.66 -5.58
CA ILE A 535 1.68 -17.27 -4.55
C ILE A 535 2.81 -18.29 -4.35
N THR A 536 2.66 -19.53 -4.84
CA THR A 536 3.70 -20.55 -4.78
C THR A 536 4.61 -20.56 -6.01
N SER A 537 4.35 -19.69 -7.00
CA SER A 537 5.18 -19.55 -8.20
C SER A 537 6.52 -18.91 -7.88
N TYR A 538 7.59 -19.49 -8.41
CA TYR A 538 8.93 -18.92 -8.28
C TYR A 538 9.00 -17.54 -8.95
N GLY A 539 9.59 -16.56 -8.24
CA GLY A 539 9.77 -15.19 -8.75
C GLY A 539 8.60 -14.24 -8.49
N LEU A 540 7.52 -14.70 -7.86
CA LEU A 540 6.49 -13.79 -7.37
C LEU A 540 6.99 -13.10 -6.09
N ASP A 541 7.27 -11.80 -6.18
CA ASP A 541 7.78 -10.97 -5.06
C ASP A 541 6.80 -9.84 -4.73
N THR A 542 5.58 -10.20 -4.31
CA THR A 542 4.61 -9.25 -3.78
C THR A 542 4.62 -9.30 -2.25
N LYS A 543 4.31 -8.19 -1.59
CA LYS A 543 4.21 -8.14 -0.13
C LYS A 543 3.05 -8.99 0.36
N LEU A 544 1.95 -9.01 -0.41
CA LEU A 544 0.82 -9.89 -0.14
C LEU A 544 1.25 -11.37 -0.10
N SER A 545 2.07 -11.83 -1.06
CA SER A 545 2.51 -13.23 -1.09
C SER A 545 3.34 -13.64 0.13
N LYS A 546 4.06 -12.69 0.72
CA LYS A 546 4.84 -12.91 1.96
C LYS A 546 3.98 -12.92 3.22
N HIS A 547 2.94 -12.10 3.25
CA HIS A 547 2.14 -11.83 4.45
C HIS A 547 0.65 -12.22 4.29
N TYR A 548 0.33 -13.15 3.37
CA TYR A 548 -1.07 -13.52 3.11
C TYR A 548 -1.79 -14.09 4.34
N LEU A 549 -1.09 -14.80 5.23
CA LEU A 549 -1.67 -15.32 6.47
C LEU A 549 -2.13 -14.21 7.43
N VAL A 550 -1.41 -13.08 7.45
CA VAL A 550 -1.84 -11.89 8.20
C VAL A 550 -3.12 -11.32 7.61
N MET A 551 -3.18 -11.21 6.28
CA MET A 551 -4.39 -10.73 5.59
C MET A 551 -5.58 -11.68 5.84
N GLU A 552 -5.38 -12.99 5.78
CA GLU A 552 -6.39 -14.00 6.11
C GLU A 552 -6.93 -13.81 7.54
N SER A 553 -6.04 -13.54 8.50
CA SER A 553 -6.44 -13.21 9.87
C SER A 553 -7.33 -11.97 9.96
N ILE A 554 -7.07 -10.96 9.13
CA ILE A 554 -7.83 -9.71 9.10
C ILE A 554 -9.21 -9.92 8.47
N LEU A 555 -9.32 -10.72 7.42
CA LEU A 555 -10.58 -10.90 6.67
C LEU A 555 -11.68 -11.64 7.46
N THR A 556 -11.36 -12.24 8.59
CA THR A 556 -12.26 -13.08 9.41
C THR A 556 -13.59 -12.43 9.79
N ASP A 557 -14.62 -13.23 10.04
CA ASP A 557 -15.90 -12.77 10.60
C ASP A 557 -16.02 -13.05 12.12
N GLN A 558 -17.21 -12.73 12.67
CA GLN A 558 -17.47 -12.93 14.10
C GLN A 558 -17.62 -14.38 14.51
N ASP A 559 -18.00 -15.27 13.58
CA ASP A 559 -18.26 -16.66 13.86
C ASP A 559 -16.97 -17.49 13.80
N ASN A 560 -16.90 -18.56 14.57
CA ASN A 560 -15.88 -19.59 14.44
C ASN A 560 -16.00 -20.33 13.12
N THR A 561 -15.05 -21.23 12.84
CA THR A 561 -15.06 -22.06 11.63
C THR A 561 -16.39 -22.82 11.53
N PHE A 562 -17.07 -22.63 10.39
CA PHE A 562 -18.31 -23.33 10.10
C PHE A 562 -18.05 -24.83 9.90
N VAL A 563 -18.79 -25.69 10.60
CA VAL A 563 -18.61 -27.14 10.56
C VAL A 563 -19.63 -27.80 9.64
N LYS A 564 -20.92 -27.62 9.92
CA LYS A 564 -22.03 -28.24 9.14
C LYS A 564 -23.38 -27.57 9.44
N ILE A 565 -24.38 -28.03 8.74
CA ILE A 565 -25.80 -27.83 9.09
C ILE A 565 -26.34 -29.12 9.67
N ASP A 566 -26.92 -29.04 10.84
CA ASP A 566 -27.53 -30.22 11.47
C ASP A 566 -28.89 -30.60 10.83
N THR A 567 -29.44 -31.73 11.25
CA THR A 567 -30.73 -32.24 10.74
C THR A 567 -31.94 -31.31 11.06
N ASN A 568 -31.77 -30.36 11.97
CA ASN A 568 -32.75 -29.36 12.33
C ASN A 568 -32.57 -28.02 11.59
N ASN A 569 -31.73 -28.00 10.54
CA ASN A 569 -31.33 -26.81 9.79
C ASN A 569 -30.58 -25.75 10.62
N LYS A 570 -29.96 -26.10 11.75
CA LYS A 570 -29.18 -25.22 12.57
C LYS A 570 -27.72 -25.19 12.12
N LEU A 571 -27.11 -24.00 12.04
CA LEU A 571 -25.69 -23.82 11.78
C LEU A 571 -24.85 -24.29 12.97
N VAL A 572 -23.88 -25.14 12.70
CA VAL A 572 -22.93 -25.66 13.69
C VAL A 572 -21.56 -25.10 13.40
N PHE A 573 -20.92 -24.53 14.41
CA PHE A 573 -19.59 -23.95 14.35
C PHE A 573 -18.63 -24.72 15.26
N ALA A 574 -17.33 -24.59 15.03
CA ALA A 574 -16.30 -25.11 15.93
C ALA A 574 -16.46 -24.48 17.33
N GLU A 575 -16.11 -25.26 18.35
CA GLU A 575 -16.21 -24.82 19.75
C GLU A 575 -15.21 -23.71 20.08
N GLY A 576 -15.54 -22.87 21.05
CA GLY A 576 -14.71 -21.76 21.55
C GLY A 576 -15.29 -20.38 21.27
N GLU A 577 -14.61 -19.36 21.74
CA GLU A 577 -14.95 -17.96 21.47
C GLU A 577 -13.98 -17.37 20.43
N ASN A 578 -14.51 -16.66 19.45
CA ASN A 578 -13.69 -15.92 18.52
C ASN A 578 -13.24 -14.59 19.16
N LYS A 579 -12.35 -14.68 20.15
CA LYS A 579 -11.82 -13.48 20.87
C LYS A 579 -11.10 -12.52 19.96
N LYS A 580 -10.46 -13.02 18.94
CA LYS A 580 -9.68 -12.30 17.94
C LYS A 580 -10.55 -11.33 17.14
N TYR A 581 -11.81 -11.67 16.84
CA TYR A 581 -12.69 -10.83 16.04
C TYR A 581 -12.88 -9.43 16.62
N GLN A 582 -12.88 -9.26 17.94
CA GLN A 582 -13.04 -7.93 18.57
C GLN A 582 -11.91 -6.96 18.18
N GLN A 583 -10.69 -7.46 17.99
CA GLN A 583 -9.56 -6.66 17.54
C GLN A 583 -9.63 -6.45 16.01
N MET A 584 -9.92 -7.50 15.26
CA MET A 584 -10.08 -7.41 13.81
C MET A 584 -11.22 -6.45 13.42
N LYS A 585 -12.29 -6.38 14.20
CA LYS A 585 -13.39 -5.42 14.02
C LYS A 585 -12.91 -3.96 14.03
N LYS A 586 -11.90 -3.61 14.82
CA LYS A 586 -11.32 -2.25 14.82
C LYS A 586 -10.58 -1.98 13.52
N ILE A 587 -9.86 -2.96 13.00
CA ILE A 587 -9.21 -2.88 11.68
C ILE A 587 -10.28 -2.72 10.58
N HIS A 588 -11.35 -3.53 10.64
CA HIS A 588 -12.49 -3.43 9.70
C HIS A 588 -13.11 -2.02 9.71
N GLN A 589 -13.27 -1.40 10.88
CA GLN A 589 -13.79 -0.02 10.97
C GLN A 589 -12.90 0.96 10.20
N GLY A 590 -11.57 0.85 10.33
CA GLY A 590 -10.64 1.67 9.57
C GLY A 590 -10.75 1.43 8.06
N ILE A 591 -10.81 0.16 7.65
CA ILE A 591 -10.94 -0.23 6.23
C ILE A 591 -12.26 0.30 5.65
N LEU A 592 -13.38 0.11 6.33
CA LEU A 592 -14.70 0.54 5.84
C LEU A 592 -14.79 2.07 5.74
N ARG A 593 -14.16 2.81 6.66
CA ARG A 593 -14.07 4.26 6.58
C ARG A 593 -13.24 4.70 5.35
N TYR A 594 -12.10 4.07 5.11
CA TYR A 594 -11.30 4.35 3.90
C TYR A 594 -12.12 4.14 2.63
N VAL A 595 -12.89 3.03 2.56
CA VAL A 595 -13.76 2.74 1.43
C VAL A 595 -14.80 3.84 1.23
N GLU A 596 -15.44 4.32 2.30
CA GLU A 596 -16.41 5.42 2.26
C GLU A 596 -15.77 6.70 1.70
N ASP A 597 -14.63 7.10 2.27
CA ASP A 597 -13.89 8.30 1.87
C ASP A 597 -13.45 8.23 0.39
N ARG A 598 -12.98 7.05 -0.07
CA ARG A 598 -12.56 6.85 -1.46
C ARG A 598 -13.74 6.81 -2.44
N LEU A 599 -14.86 6.22 -2.08
CA LEU A 599 -16.07 6.17 -2.93
C LEU A 599 -16.70 7.56 -3.16
N GLU A 600 -16.41 8.55 -2.32
CA GLU A 600 -16.82 9.93 -2.55
C GLU A 600 -15.94 10.63 -3.60
N LEU A 601 -14.69 10.19 -3.75
CA LEU A 601 -13.69 10.80 -4.63
C LEU A 601 -13.57 10.11 -5.98
N ASP A 602 -13.69 8.79 -5.99
CA ASP A 602 -13.42 7.97 -7.15
C ASP A 602 -14.70 7.74 -7.99
N ASN A 603 -14.74 8.25 -9.22
CA ASN A 603 -15.74 7.88 -10.23
C ASN A 603 -15.32 6.57 -10.96
N VAL A 604 -14.94 5.52 -10.23
CA VAL A 604 -14.12 4.40 -10.74
C VAL A 604 -14.94 3.20 -11.25
N PHE A 605 -16.27 3.28 -11.31
CA PHE A 605 -17.06 2.20 -11.92
C PHE A 605 -17.02 2.28 -13.44
N THR A 606 -15.86 2.03 -14.04
CA THR A 606 -15.67 2.00 -15.48
C THR A 606 -15.74 0.57 -16.01
N ASN A 607 -16.53 0.33 -17.07
CA ASN A 607 -16.53 -0.92 -17.84
C ASN A 607 -15.38 -0.95 -18.86
N GLU A 608 -14.27 -0.30 -18.59
CA GLU A 608 -13.14 -0.25 -19.52
C GLU A 608 -12.42 -1.60 -19.57
N LYS A 609 -12.52 -2.30 -20.70
CA LYS A 609 -11.88 -3.60 -20.93
C LYS A 609 -10.35 -3.58 -20.85
N ASN A 610 -9.73 -2.40 -20.99
CA ASN A 610 -8.27 -2.23 -21.01
C ASN A 610 -7.77 -1.38 -19.84
N PHE A 611 -8.46 -1.38 -18.71
CA PHE A 611 -8.01 -0.66 -17.52
C PHE A 611 -6.76 -1.34 -16.94
N GLU A 612 -5.67 -0.61 -16.85
CA GLU A 612 -4.42 -1.12 -16.29
C GLU A 612 -4.46 -1.00 -14.76
N TRP A 613 -4.57 -2.15 -14.10
CA TRP A 613 -4.57 -2.25 -12.64
C TRP A 613 -3.14 -2.21 -12.11
N ASP A 614 -2.90 -1.39 -11.10
CA ASP A 614 -1.59 -1.26 -10.47
C ASP A 614 -1.72 -1.43 -8.95
N PHE A 615 -1.37 -2.61 -8.48
CA PHE A 615 -1.37 -2.96 -7.06
C PHE A 615 -0.07 -2.59 -6.35
N SER A 616 0.98 -2.13 -7.05
CA SER A 616 2.31 -1.98 -6.48
C SER A 616 2.37 -0.95 -5.34
N GLY A 617 1.66 0.16 -5.45
CA GLY A 617 1.54 1.15 -4.38
C GLY A 617 0.82 0.59 -3.15
N PRO A 618 -0.44 0.10 -3.29
CA PRO A 618 -1.16 -0.56 -2.21
C PRO A 618 -0.44 -1.75 -1.58
N ASP A 619 0.22 -2.61 -2.37
CA ASP A 619 1.02 -3.73 -1.88
C ASP A 619 2.25 -3.24 -1.10
N GLY A 620 2.87 -2.14 -1.53
CA GLY A 620 3.97 -1.49 -0.82
C GLY A 620 3.54 -0.93 0.54
N LEU A 621 2.37 -0.27 0.62
CA LEU A 621 1.80 0.23 1.88
C LEU A 621 1.51 -0.93 2.85
N PHE A 622 0.88 -1.99 2.35
CA PHE A 622 0.60 -3.20 3.12
C PHE A 622 1.89 -3.83 3.65
N GLY A 623 2.88 -4.05 2.78
CA GLY A 623 4.15 -4.69 3.16
C GLY A 623 4.97 -3.87 4.15
N TYR A 624 4.97 -2.55 4.00
CA TYR A 624 5.73 -1.67 4.89
C TYR A 624 5.43 -1.94 6.37
N VAL A 625 4.17 -2.00 6.73
CA VAL A 625 3.76 -2.12 8.14
C VAL A 625 4.13 -3.50 8.75
N PHE A 626 4.30 -4.53 7.93
CA PHE A 626 4.65 -5.86 8.39
C PHE A 626 6.16 -6.19 8.25
N GLU A 627 6.88 -5.48 7.40
CA GLU A 627 8.33 -5.66 7.21
C GLU A 627 9.16 -4.67 8.03
N GLU A 628 8.67 -3.44 8.27
CA GLU A 628 9.38 -2.44 9.05
C GLU A 628 9.25 -2.71 10.56
N LYS A 629 10.39 -2.92 11.21
CA LYS A 629 10.48 -3.40 12.61
C LYS A 629 9.65 -2.60 13.61
N ASN A 630 9.55 -1.28 13.41
CA ASN A 630 8.91 -0.36 14.35
C ASN A 630 7.54 0.15 13.87
N ALA A 631 7.03 -0.34 12.73
CA ALA A 631 5.79 0.16 12.14
C ALA A 631 4.55 -0.18 12.95
N ILE A 632 4.56 -1.33 13.64
CA ILE A 632 3.53 -1.71 14.62
C ILE A 632 4.18 -2.27 15.88
N SER A 633 3.48 -2.15 17.01
CA SER A 633 3.99 -2.68 18.30
C SER A 633 3.93 -4.22 18.34
N ASP A 634 4.80 -4.83 19.14
CA ASP A 634 4.78 -6.29 19.35
C ASP A 634 3.46 -6.77 19.96
N GLN A 635 2.80 -5.92 20.76
CA GLN A 635 1.47 -6.23 21.29
C GLN A 635 0.43 -6.35 20.16
N LEU A 636 0.48 -5.49 19.14
CA LEU A 636 -0.40 -5.60 17.98
C LEU A 636 -0.05 -6.81 17.10
N LYS A 637 1.25 -7.18 17.00
CA LYS A 637 1.67 -8.38 16.27
C LYS A 637 1.12 -9.66 16.87
N ALA A 638 1.01 -9.74 18.19
CA ALA A 638 0.47 -10.90 18.89
C ALA A 638 -1.03 -11.17 18.63
N GLU A 639 -1.76 -10.20 18.06
CA GLU A 639 -3.18 -10.36 17.72
C GLU A 639 -3.41 -11.14 16.42
N PHE A 640 -2.37 -11.42 15.63
CA PHE A 640 -2.50 -12.08 14.33
C PHE A 640 -2.20 -13.58 14.45
N GLU A 641 -3.25 -14.36 14.65
CA GLU A 641 -3.19 -15.82 14.77
C GLU A 641 -4.11 -16.49 13.75
N ASN A 642 -3.72 -17.66 13.26
CA ASN A 642 -4.52 -18.48 12.36
C ASN A 642 -4.62 -19.93 12.83
N ASP A 643 -5.64 -20.64 12.32
CA ASP A 643 -5.83 -22.08 12.54
C ASP A 643 -6.07 -22.79 11.19
N ASP A 644 -5.64 -24.05 11.11
CA ASP A 644 -6.01 -24.96 10.01
C ASP A 644 -6.43 -26.31 10.58
N LEU A 645 -7.61 -26.34 11.16
CA LEU A 645 -8.18 -27.54 11.77
C LEU A 645 -8.39 -28.66 10.74
N TYR A 646 -8.68 -28.30 9.47
CA TYR A 646 -8.93 -29.28 8.42
C TYR A 646 -7.70 -30.17 8.11
N ASP A 647 -6.48 -29.61 8.21
CA ASP A 647 -5.22 -30.36 8.05
C ASP A 647 -4.60 -30.80 9.40
N GLY A 648 -5.29 -30.57 10.52
CA GLY A 648 -4.87 -30.95 11.86
C GLY A 648 -3.88 -29.98 12.51
N GLN A 649 -3.69 -28.79 11.95
CA GLN A 649 -2.89 -27.73 12.58
C GLN A 649 -3.73 -26.97 13.59
N GLN A 650 -3.17 -26.75 14.77
CA GLN A 650 -3.75 -25.88 15.78
C GLN A 650 -3.31 -24.43 15.55
N VAL A 651 -3.70 -23.55 16.44
CA VAL A 651 -3.40 -22.11 16.38
C VAL A 651 -1.90 -21.85 16.19
N TYR A 652 -1.55 -20.97 15.27
CA TYR A 652 -0.19 -20.48 15.02
C TYR A 652 -0.20 -18.97 14.75
N ASN A 653 0.91 -18.30 15.10
CA ASN A 653 1.05 -16.87 14.81
C ASN A 653 1.37 -16.67 13.32
N SER A 654 0.67 -15.76 12.68
CA SER A 654 0.77 -15.48 11.24
C SER A 654 1.84 -14.43 10.88
N PHE A 655 2.51 -13.87 11.91
CA PHE A 655 3.46 -12.76 11.76
C PHE A 655 4.88 -13.24 11.53
#